data_56cb6d195f9478b9124210cd2c7ed7df
#
_entry.id   56cb6d195f9478b9124210cd2c7ed7df
#
_cell.length_a   1.000
_cell.length_b   1.000
_cell.length_c   1.000
_cell.angle_alpha   90.00
_cell.angle_beta   90.00
_cell.angle_gamma   90.00
#
_symmetry.space_group_name_H-M   'P 1'
#
loop_
_entity.id
_entity.type
_entity.pdbx_description
1 polymer ?
#
loop_
_entity_poly.entity_id
_entity_poly.type
_entity_poly.pdbx_seq_one_letter_code
_entity_poly.pdbx_strand_id
1 'polypeptide(L)'
;APATVTSSSTADILNPSKYSAFYRAGSGSQYIQDSQGKRHWVTGGYGYLTGGILPTSFFYHGSDGIQLYMGGNIHDHSILPSFGEAGDSGSPLFGWNTAKGQWELVGVYSGVGGGTNLIYSLIPQSFLSQIYSEDNDAPVFFNASSGAPLQWKFDSSTGTGSLKQGSDEYAMHGQKGSDLNAGKNLTFLGHNGQIDLENSVTQGAGSLTFTDDYTVTTSNGSTWTGAGIIVDKDASVNWQVNGVKGDNLHKIGEGTLVVQGTGVNEGGLKVGDGTVVLNQQADSSGHVQAFSSVNIASGRPTVVLADNQQVNPDNISWGYRGGVLDVNGNDLTFHKLNAADYGATLGNSSDKTANITLDYQTRPADVKVNEWSSSNRGTVGSLYIYNNPYTHTVDYFILKTSSYGWFPTGQVSNEHWEYVGHDQNSAQALLANRINNKGYLYHGKLLGNINFSNKATPGTTGALVMDGSANMSGTFTQENGRLTIQGHPVIHASTSQSIANTVSSLGDNSVLTQPTSFTQDDWENRTFSFGSLVLKDTDFGLGRNATLNTTIQADNSSVTLGDSRVFIDKKDGQGTAFTLEEGTSVATKDADKSVFNGTVNLDNQSVLNINEIFNGGIQANNSTVNISSDSAVLENSTLTSTALNLNKGANVLASQSFVSDGPVNISDATLSLNSRPDEVSHTLLPVYDYAGSWNLKGDDARLNVGPYSMLSGNINVQDKGTVTLGGEGELSPDLTLQNQMLYS
;
A
#
# COMPACT_ATOMS: atom_id res chain seq x y z
N ALA A 1 -23.68 -8.53 -4.18
CA ALA A 1 -24.38 -9.81 -4.34
C ALA A 1 -23.36 -10.85 -4.81
N PRO A 2 -23.43 -12.10 -4.35
CA PRO A 2 -22.58 -13.15 -4.86
C PRO A 2 -22.83 -13.37 -6.35
N ALA A 3 -21.78 -13.73 -7.10
CA ALA A 3 -21.90 -14.01 -8.51
C ALA A 3 -22.78 -15.25 -8.72
N THR A 4 -23.68 -15.18 -9.71
CA THR A 4 -24.49 -16.33 -10.09
C THR A 4 -23.66 -17.30 -10.91
N VAL A 5 -23.69 -18.59 -10.56
CA VAL A 5 -23.07 -19.64 -11.35
C VAL A 5 -24.01 -20.00 -12.51
N THR A 6 -23.45 -20.15 -13.72
CA THR A 6 -24.29 -20.47 -14.89
C THR A 6 -24.98 -21.83 -14.74
N SER A 7 -26.26 -21.88 -15.11
CA SER A 7 -27.01 -23.12 -15.29
C SER A 7 -27.17 -23.52 -16.78
N SER A 8 -26.56 -22.77 -17.68
CA SER A 8 -26.67 -22.99 -19.12
C SER A 8 -25.92 -24.27 -19.55
N SER A 9 -26.42 -24.88 -20.60
CA SER A 9 -25.76 -26.02 -21.25
C SER A 9 -24.46 -25.59 -21.92
N THR A 10 -23.57 -26.56 -22.16
CA THR A 10 -22.32 -26.29 -22.88
C THR A 10 -22.56 -25.73 -24.29
N ALA A 11 -23.61 -26.20 -24.97
CA ALA A 11 -24.01 -25.68 -26.29
C ALA A 11 -24.39 -24.19 -26.21
N ASP A 12 -25.11 -23.79 -25.17
CA ASP A 12 -25.52 -22.40 -24.97
C ASP A 12 -24.34 -21.50 -24.66
N ILE A 13 -23.36 -21.95 -23.84
CA ILE A 13 -22.15 -21.19 -23.54
C ILE A 13 -21.33 -20.94 -24.81
N LEU A 14 -21.27 -21.90 -25.73
CA LEU A 14 -20.60 -21.78 -27.03
C LEU A 14 -21.35 -20.91 -28.04
N ASN A 15 -22.59 -20.58 -27.79
CA ASN A 15 -23.40 -19.79 -28.70
C ASN A 15 -23.20 -18.28 -28.46
N PRO A 16 -22.58 -17.55 -29.41
CA PRO A 16 -22.31 -16.12 -29.25
C PRO A 16 -23.55 -15.25 -29.07
N SER A 17 -24.74 -15.73 -29.55
CA SER A 17 -26.01 -15.02 -29.34
C SER A 17 -26.54 -15.11 -27.92
N LYS A 18 -26.14 -16.13 -27.19
CA LYS A 18 -26.50 -16.37 -25.76
C LYS A 18 -25.48 -15.88 -24.78
N TYR A 19 -24.20 -16.02 -25.09
CA TYR A 19 -23.08 -15.49 -24.35
C TYR A 19 -22.22 -14.64 -25.28
N SER A 20 -22.42 -13.35 -25.23
CA SER A 20 -21.82 -12.41 -26.19
C SER A 20 -20.44 -11.93 -25.79
N ALA A 21 -20.04 -12.13 -24.53
CA ALA A 21 -18.73 -11.72 -24.04
C ALA A 21 -18.29 -12.59 -22.87
N PHE A 22 -16.99 -12.67 -22.70
CA PHE A 22 -16.34 -13.32 -21.56
C PHE A 22 -15.39 -12.36 -20.89
N TYR A 23 -15.39 -12.36 -19.57
CA TYR A 23 -14.53 -11.56 -18.75
C TYR A 23 -13.77 -12.48 -17.80
N ARG A 24 -12.46 -12.34 -17.75
CA ARG A 24 -11.64 -13.06 -16.80
C ARG A 24 -10.92 -12.09 -15.89
N ALA A 25 -10.72 -12.48 -14.66
CA ALA A 25 -9.91 -11.76 -13.69
C ALA A 25 -8.80 -12.67 -13.19
N GLY A 26 -7.68 -12.08 -12.85
CA GLY A 26 -6.56 -12.85 -12.30
C GLY A 26 -5.69 -11.97 -11.42
N SER A 27 -4.97 -12.60 -10.52
CA SER A 27 -3.97 -11.97 -9.66
C SER A 27 -2.55 -12.36 -10.05
N GLY A 28 -2.40 -13.18 -11.07
CA GLY A 28 -1.12 -13.57 -11.62
C GLY A 28 -0.43 -12.40 -12.31
N SER A 29 0.78 -12.63 -12.68
CA SER A 29 1.61 -11.64 -13.32
C SER A 29 1.29 -11.52 -14.80
N GLN A 30 1.17 -10.30 -15.26
CA GLN A 30 0.90 -10.00 -16.65
C GLN A 30 2.05 -9.23 -17.27
N TYR A 31 2.27 -9.48 -18.53
CA TYR A 31 3.26 -8.82 -19.34
C TYR A 31 2.55 -7.89 -20.33
N ILE A 32 2.85 -6.60 -20.26
CA ILE A 32 2.24 -5.59 -21.12
C ILE A 32 3.36 -4.83 -21.83
N GLN A 33 3.19 -4.61 -23.14
CA GLN A 33 4.14 -3.86 -23.96
C GLN A 33 3.60 -2.45 -24.18
N ASP A 34 4.42 -1.44 -23.89
CA ASP A 34 4.06 -0.05 -24.13
C ASP A 34 4.16 0.34 -25.62
N SER A 35 3.77 1.59 -25.91
CA SER A 35 3.80 2.13 -27.28
C SER A 35 5.21 2.22 -27.89
N GLN A 36 6.26 2.14 -27.05
CA GLN A 36 7.66 2.16 -27.48
C GLN A 36 8.25 0.74 -27.60
N GLY A 37 7.44 -0.30 -27.40
CA GLY A 37 7.88 -1.67 -27.43
C GLY A 37 8.54 -2.16 -26.14
N LYS A 38 8.58 -1.36 -25.08
CA LYS A 38 9.13 -1.72 -23.79
C LYS A 38 8.15 -2.61 -23.03
N ARG A 39 8.64 -3.68 -22.45
CA ARG A 39 7.85 -4.63 -21.67
C ARG A 39 7.74 -4.21 -20.21
N HIS A 40 6.53 -4.30 -19.69
CA HIS A 40 6.21 -4.01 -18.29
C HIS A 40 5.45 -5.17 -17.69
N TRP A 41 5.84 -5.60 -16.51
CA TRP A 41 5.10 -6.56 -15.72
C TRP A 41 4.15 -5.85 -14.78
N VAL A 42 2.92 -6.31 -14.76
CA VAL A 42 1.88 -5.81 -13.85
C VAL A 42 1.26 -6.99 -13.12
N THR A 43 0.86 -6.79 -11.89
CA THR A 43 0.23 -7.84 -11.08
C THR A 43 -1.14 -7.42 -10.63
N GLY A 44 -2.01 -8.43 -10.50
CA GLY A 44 -3.25 -8.43 -9.76
C GLY A 44 -4.34 -7.50 -10.28
N GLY A 45 -5.59 -7.89 -10.02
CA GLY A 45 -6.73 -7.00 -10.17
C GLY A 45 -7.16 -6.63 -11.59
N TYR A 46 -6.55 -7.16 -12.61
CA TYR A 46 -6.90 -6.86 -13.98
C TYR A 46 -8.03 -7.75 -14.49
N GLY A 47 -9.04 -7.13 -15.04
CA GLY A 47 -10.08 -7.81 -15.78
C GLY A 47 -9.80 -7.77 -17.28
N TYR A 48 -10.13 -8.86 -17.96
CA TYR A 48 -9.93 -9.00 -19.40
C TYR A 48 -11.27 -9.32 -20.06
N LEU A 49 -11.73 -8.41 -20.87
CA LEU A 49 -12.95 -8.63 -21.64
C LEU A 49 -12.61 -9.22 -23.01
N THR A 50 -13.26 -10.32 -23.34
CA THR A 50 -13.22 -10.90 -24.68
C THR A 50 -14.53 -10.61 -25.39
N GLY A 51 -14.51 -10.57 -26.68
CA GLY A 51 -15.76 -10.53 -27.50
C GLY A 51 -16.54 -11.80 -27.40
N GLY A 52 -17.04 -12.59 -27.73
CA GLY A 52 -17.66 -13.91 -27.59
C GLY A 52 -16.64 -15.03 -27.62
N ILE A 53 -17.11 -16.25 -27.53
CA ILE A 53 -16.27 -17.42 -27.67
C ILE A 53 -15.77 -17.56 -29.11
N LEU A 54 -14.48 -17.87 -29.26
CA LEU A 54 -13.88 -18.11 -30.55
C LEU A 54 -14.43 -19.41 -31.18
N PRO A 55 -14.58 -19.47 -32.52
CA PRO A 55 -15.11 -20.66 -33.18
C PRO A 55 -14.30 -21.95 -32.93
N THR A 56 -13.01 -21.83 -32.61
CA THR A 56 -12.14 -22.96 -32.27
C THR A 56 -12.26 -23.43 -30.82
N SER A 57 -13.09 -22.78 -30.01
CA SER A 57 -13.32 -23.20 -28.63
C SER A 57 -14.18 -24.46 -28.58
N PHE A 58 -13.88 -25.35 -27.64
CA PHE A 58 -14.60 -26.60 -27.46
C PHE A 58 -14.60 -27.04 -26.01
N PHE A 59 -15.53 -27.94 -25.67
CA PHE A 59 -15.54 -28.59 -24.36
C PHE A 59 -14.91 -29.98 -24.44
N TYR A 60 -14.08 -30.28 -23.45
CA TYR A 60 -13.54 -31.61 -23.23
C TYR A 60 -14.23 -32.26 -22.03
N HIS A 61 -14.78 -33.44 -22.24
CA HIS A 61 -15.43 -34.23 -21.19
C HIS A 61 -14.42 -35.29 -20.69
N GLY A 62 -13.78 -34.98 -19.56
CA GLY A 62 -12.82 -35.89 -18.94
C GLY A 62 -13.40 -36.65 -17.76
N SER A 63 -12.59 -37.55 -17.18
CA SER A 63 -12.94 -38.24 -15.93
C SER A 63 -13.12 -37.32 -14.73
N ASP A 64 -12.43 -36.15 -14.77
CA ASP A 64 -12.39 -35.16 -13.67
C ASP A 64 -13.36 -33.99 -13.91
N GLY A 65 -14.28 -34.11 -14.86
CA GLY A 65 -15.26 -33.09 -15.18
C GLY A 65 -15.14 -32.53 -16.59
N ILE A 66 -15.83 -31.42 -16.82
CA ILE A 66 -15.88 -30.75 -18.13
C ILE A 66 -14.92 -29.58 -18.13
N GLN A 67 -14.09 -29.50 -19.16
CA GLN A 67 -13.16 -28.40 -19.36
C GLN A 67 -13.52 -27.64 -20.64
N LEU A 68 -13.51 -26.31 -20.54
CA LEU A 68 -13.62 -25.41 -21.70
C LEU A 68 -12.23 -25.06 -22.19
N TYR A 69 -11.93 -25.41 -23.43
CA TYR A 69 -10.76 -24.96 -24.16
C TYR A 69 -11.15 -23.75 -24.99
N MET A 70 -10.70 -22.57 -24.60
CA MET A 70 -10.90 -21.35 -25.38
C MET A 70 -9.79 -21.29 -26.45
N GLY A 71 -10.14 -21.71 -27.67
CA GLY A 71 -9.21 -21.85 -28.77
C GLY A 71 -8.96 -20.54 -29.51
N GLY A 72 -7.87 -20.54 -30.28
CA GLY A 72 -7.44 -19.42 -31.09
C GLY A 72 -6.58 -18.41 -30.34
N ASN A 73 -6.25 -17.32 -31.00
CA ASN A 73 -5.50 -16.24 -30.40
C ASN A 73 -6.45 -15.33 -29.58
N ILE A 74 -6.64 -15.65 -28.33
CA ILE A 74 -7.50 -14.87 -27.43
C ILE A 74 -7.06 -13.41 -27.30
N HIS A 75 -5.78 -13.12 -27.59
CA HIS A 75 -5.27 -11.75 -27.54
C HIS A 75 -5.97 -10.79 -28.52
N ASP A 76 -6.42 -11.31 -29.65
CA ASP A 76 -7.10 -10.50 -30.67
C ASP A 76 -8.49 -10.04 -30.20
N HIS A 77 -9.03 -10.67 -29.16
CA HIS A 77 -10.36 -10.41 -28.61
C HIS A 77 -10.36 -9.89 -27.20
N SER A 78 -9.19 -9.76 -26.57
CA SER A 78 -9.03 -9.27 -25.22
C SER A 78 -8.80 -7.76 -25.22
N ILE A 79 -9.43 -7.05 -24.28
CA ILE A 79 -9.16 -5.62 -24.04
C ILE A 79 -7.68 -5.43 -23.68
N LEU A 80 -7.14 -6.34 -22.88
CA LEU A 80 -5.73 -6.36 -22.48
C LEU A 80 -5.07 -7.61 -23.06
N PRO A 81 -4.08 -7.46 -23.94
CA PRO A 81 -3.34 -8.60 -24.45
C PRO A 81 -2.60 -9.31 -23.32
N SER A 82 -3.10 -10.44 -22.91
CA SER A 82 -2.52 -11.19 -21.79
C SER A 82 -2.77 -12.67 -21.93
N PHE A 83 -1.85 -13.45 -21.37
CA PHE A 83 -1.99 -14.89 -21.18
C PHE A 83 -2.35 -15.20 -19.73
N GLY A 84 -2.87 -16.41 -19.50
CA GLY A 84 -2.86 -16.98 -18.16
C GLY A 84 -1.44 -17.28 -17.72
N GLU A 85 -1.05 -16.74 -16.60
CA GLU A 85 0.26 -16.88 -16.01
C GLU A 85 0.21 -17.63 -14.68
N ALA A 86 1.35 -18.08 -14.20
CA ALA A 86 1.44 -18.67 -12.88
C ALA A 86 0.87 -17.74 -11.83
N GLY A 87 -0.04 -18.25 -11.00
CA GLY A 87 -0.80 -17.48 -10.01
C GLY A 87 -2.23 -17.14 -10.43
N ASP A 88 -2.59 -17.32 -11.70
CA ASP A 88 -3.97 -17.18 -12.18
C ASP A 88 -4.81 -18.43 -11.96
N SER A 89 -4.21 -19.55 -11.57
CA SER A 89 -4.93 -20.80 -11.28
C SER A 89 -6.05 -20.58 -10.27
N GLY A 90 -7.24 -21.08 -10.60
CA GLY A 90 -8.43 -20.91 -9.77
C GLY A 90 -9.17 -19.58 -10.00
N SER A 91 -8.66 -18.67 -10.84
CA SER A 91 -9.33 -17.41 -11.14
C SER A 91 -10.59 -17.63 -12.00
N PRO A 92 -11.61 -16.76 -11.84
CA PRO A 92 -12.91 -16.98 -12.48
C PRO A 92 -12.94 -16.57 -13.96
N LEU A 93 -13.76 -17.28 -14.72
CA LEU A 93 -14.25 -16.88 -16.03
C LEU A 93 -15.74 -16.54 -15.92
N PHE A 94 -16.10 -15.33 -16.25
CA PHE A 94 -17.49 -14.88 -16.34
C PHE A 94 -17.93 -14.80 -17.78
N GLY A 95 -19.16 -15.23 -18.04
CA GLY A 95 -19.83 -15.06 -19.33
C GLY A 95 -21.01 -14.11 -19.20
N TRP A 96 -21.21 -13.25 -20.19
CA TRP A 96 -22.37 -12.36 -20.26
C TRP A 96 -23.56 -13.11 -20.83
N ASN A 97 -24.53 -13.40 -19.99
CA ASN A 97 -25.79 -14.01 -20.41
C ASN A 97 -26.69 -12.94 -21.03
N THR A 98 -26.84 -12.94 -22.35
CA THR A 98 -27.54 -11.92 -23.08
C THR A 98 -29.05 -11.88 -22.74
N ALA A 99 -29.67 -13.03 -22.54
CA ALA A 99 -31.10 -13.14 -22.22
C ALA A 99 -31.40 -12.60 -20.82
N LYS A 100 -30.54 -12.84 -19.85
CA LYS A 100 -30.71 -12.41 -18.46
C LYS A 100 -30.06 -11.05 -18.15
N GLY A 101 -29.22 -10.53 -19.07
CA GLY A 101 -28.53 -9.27 -18.89
C GLY A 101 -27.61 -9.24 -17.67
N GLN A 102 -26.89 -10.33 -17.41
CA GLN A 102 -26.02 -10.46 -16.25
C GLN A 102 -24.76 -11.26 -16.55
N TRP A 103 -23.71 -11.00 -15.77
CA TRP A 103 -22.53 -11.84 -15.74
C TRP A 103 -22.78 -13.08 -14.91
N GLU A 104 -22.36 -14.22 -15.44
CA GLU A 104 -22.46 -15.51 -14.75
C GLU A 104 -21.10 -16.18 -14.68
N LEU A 105 -20.80 -16.82 -13.55
CA LEU A 105 -19.58 -17.61 -13.40
C LEU A 105 -19.70 -18.88 -14.23
N VAL A 106 -18.79 -19.06 -15.18
CA VAL A 106 -18.76 -20.21 -16.10
C VAL A 106 -17.80 -21.27 -15.62
N GLY A 107 -16.63 -20.89 -15.15
CA GLY A 107 -15.61 -21.82 -14.72
C GLY A 107 -14.43 -21.14 -14.06
N VAL A 108 -13.44 -21.96 -13.73
CA VAL A 108 -12.19 -21.50 -13.11
C VAL A 108 -10.99 -21.89 -13.95
N TYR A 109 -10.00 -21.00 -13.99
CA TYR A 109 -8.79 -21.21 -14.79
C TYR A 109 -7.98 -22.38 -14.27
N SER A 110 -7.63 -23.31 -15.13
CA SER A 110 -6.87 -24.51 -14.75
C SER A 110 -5.55 -24.67 -15.51
N GLY A 111 -5.34 -24.01 -16.63
CA GLY A 111 -4.08 -24.11 -17.33
C GLY A 111 -4.08 -23.68 -18.78
N VAL A 112 -3.02 -24.02 -19.50
CA VAL A 112 -2.84 -23.78 -20.92
C VAL A 112 -2.62 -25.13 -21.62
N GLY A 113 -3.34 -25.35 -22.71
CA GLY A 113 -3.21 -26.57 -23.50
C GLY A 113 -3.04 -26.28 -24.99
N GLY A 114 -2.41 -27.19 -25.70
CA GLY A 114 -2.25 -27.07 -27.16
C GLY A 114 -1.50 -25.82 -27.63
N GLY A 115 -0.65 -25.25 -26.78
CA GLY A 115 0.18 -24.09 -27.09
C GLY A 115 -0.50 -22.71 -26.94
N THR A 116 -1.79 -22.58 -27.21
CA THR A 116 -2.48 -21.29 -27.21
C THR A 116 -3.86 -21.33 -26.56
N ASN A 117 -4.38 -22.49 -26.18
CA ASN A 117 -5.69 -22.60 -25.57
C ASN A 117 -5.62 -22.36 -24.07
N LEU A 118 -6.46 -21.47 -23.58
CA LEU A 118 -6.70 -21.32 -22.14
C LEU A 118 -7.75 -22.34 -21.70
N ILE A 119 -7.46 -23.04 -20.62
CA ILE A 119 -8.32 -24.11 -20.11
C ILE A 119 -9.02 -23.66 -18.84
N TYR A 120 -10.35 -23.75 -18.86
CA TYR A 120 -11.20 -23.47 -17.71
C TYR A 120 -11.96 -24.71 -17.31
N SER A 121 -11.89 -25.08 -16.03
CA SER A 121 -12.72 -26.16 -15.48
C SER A 121 -14.10 -25.59 -15.18
N LEU A 122 -15.13 -26.25 -15.71
CA LEU A 122 -16.51 -25.86 -15.43
C LEU A 122 -16.92 -26.29 -14.03
N ILE A 123 -17.83 -25.54 -13.44
CA ILE A 123 -18.47 -25.86 -12.17
C ILE A 123 -19.82 -26.53 -12.50
N PRO A 124 -19.92 -27.88 -12.42
CA PRO A 124 -21.18 -28.57 -12.78
C PRO A 124 -22.27 -28.27 -11.75
N GLN A 125 -23.52 -28.08 -12.23
CA GLN A 125 -24.68 -27.91 -11.36
C GLN A 125 -24.88 -29.12 -10.43
N SER A 126 -24.57 -30.32 -10.90
CA SER A 126 -24.62 -31.54 -10.08
C SER A 126 -23.68 -31.46 -8.88
N PHE A 127 -22.47 -30.92 -9.07
CA PHE A 127 -21.50 -30.74 -8.01
C PHE A 127 -21.98 -29.68 -7.00
N LEU A 128 -22.50 -28.56 -7.49
CA LEU A 128 -23.10 -27.55 -6.62
C LEU A 128 -24.30 -28.08 -5.85
N SER A 129 -25.18 -28.84 -6.53
CA SER A 129 -26.31 -29.46 -5.87
C SER A 129 -25.88 -30.49 -4.79
N GLN A 130 -24.79 -31.19 -5.04
CA GLN A 130 -24.22 -32.10 -4.05
C GLN A 130 -23.66 -31.32 -2.86
N ILE A 131 -22.86 -30.27 -3.11
CA ILE A 131 -22.35 -29.38 -2.05
C ILE A 131 -23.52 -28.83 -1.22
N TYR A 132 -24.53 -28.29 -1.88
CA TYR A 132 -25.70 -27.74 -1.20
C TYR A 132 -26.49 -28.78 -0.43
N SER A 133 -26.56 -30.02 -0.91
CA SER A 133 -27.25 -31.11 -0.18
C SER A 133 -26.45 -31.64 1.00
N GLU A 134 -25.13 -31.62 0.88
CA GLU A 134 -24.24 -32.03 1.97
C GLU A 134 -24.09 -30.91 3.02
N ASP A 135 -24.06 -29.67 2.57
CA ASP A 135 -23.95 -28.46 3.41
C ASP A 135 -25.30 -28.00 3.96
N ASN A 136 -26.39 -28.48 3.36
CA ASN A 136 -27.75 -28.03 3.63
C ASN A 136 -28.43 -28.88 4.73
N ASP A 137 -27.66 -29.33 5.67
CA ASP A 137 -28.25 -29.55 6.97
C ASP A 137 -28.78 -28.23 7.47
N ALA A 138 -30.09 -28.15 7.67
CA ALA A 138 -30.75 -26.94 8.13
C ALA A 138 -29.93 -26.29 9.23
N PRO A 139 -29.68 -24.95 9.16
CA PRO A 139 -28.92 -24.27 10.20
C PRO A 139 -29.46 -24.63 11.56
N VAL A 140 -28.58 -25.01 12.46
CA VAL A 140 -28.98 -25.33 13.83
C VAL A 140 -29.00 -24.01 14.60
N PHE A 141 -30.17 -23.73 15.18
CA PHE A 141 -30.42 -22.51 15.92
C PHE A 141 -30.45 -22.80 17.43
N PHE A 142 -29.67 -22.05 18.19
CA PHE A 142 -29.68 -22.07 19.63
C PHE A 142 -30.17 -20.73 20.16
N ASN A 143 -31.05 -20.76 21.13
CA ASN A 143 -31.59 -19.56 21.77
C ASN A 143 -31.15 -19.50 23.24
N ALA A 144 -30.38 -18.50 23.60
CA ALA A 144 -29.84 -18.33 24.95
C ALA A 144 -30.82 -17.70 25.95
N SER A 145 -32.07 -17.46 25.58
CA SER A 145 -33.06 -16.79 26.43
C SER A 145 -33.37 -17.49 27.74
N SER A 146 -32.98 -18.75 27.89
CA SER A 146 -33.18 -19.52 29.15
C SER A 146 -32.14 -19.20 30.23
N GLY A 147 -31.09 -18.42 29.92
CA GLY A 147 -30.00 -18.05 30.84
C GLY A 147 -29.06 -19.19 31.24
N ALA A 148 -29.28 -20.44 30.76
CA ALA A 148 -28.38 -21.55 31.00
C ALA A 148 -27.25 -21.57 29.97
N PRO A 149 -25.96 -21.81 30.39
CA PRO A 149 -24.85 -21.97 29.46
C PRO A 149 -25.04 -23.17 28.56
N LEU A 150 -24.62 -23.04 27.29
CA LEU A 150 -24.49 -24.17 26.37
C LEU A 150 -23.16 -24.89 26.65
N GLN A 151 -23.25 -26.17 27.00
CA GLN A 151 -22.07 -27.01 27.18
C GLN A 151 -21.73 -27.70 25.87
N TRP A 152 -20.50 -27.51 25.39
CA TRP A 152 -20.02 -28.05 24.15
C TRP A 152 -19.00 -29.15 24.40
N LYS A 153 -19.40 -30.40 24.13
CA LYS A 153 -18.54 -31.59 24.18
C LYS A 153 -18.19 -32.01 22.77
N PHE A 154 -16.96 -32.42 22.59
CA PHE A 154 -16.48 -32.88 21.29
C PHE A 154 -15.44 -34.02 21.49
N ASP A 155 -15.53 -35.06 20.67
CA ASP A 155 -14.55 -36.15 20.61
C ASP A 155 -13.86 -36.11 19.24
N SER A 156 -12.59 -35.70 19.22
CA SER A 156 -11.80 -35.58 17.99
C SER A 156 -11.50 -36.95 17.34
N SER A 157 -11.56 -38.03 18.10
CA SER A 157 -11.31 -39.38 17.57
C SER A 157 -12.48 -39.93 16.75
N THR A 158 -13.69 -39.54 17.09
CA THR A 158 -14.92 -39.97 16.40
C THR A 158 -15.47 -38.86 15.49
N GLY A 159 -15.06 -37.62 15.67
CA GLY A 159 -15.63 -36.45 14.97
C GLY A 159 -17.08 -36.18 15.39
N THR A 160 -17.48 -36.58 16.58
CA THR A 160 -18.84 -36.36 17.09
C THR A 160 -18.82 -35.49 18.33
N GLY A 161 -19.93 -34.81 18.59
CA GLY A 161 -20.06 -33.95 19.75
C GLY A 161 -21.51 -33.64 20.07
N SER A 162 -21.70 -32.86 21.11
CA SER A 162 -23.03 -32.33 21.47
C SER A 162 -22.96 -30.95 22.04
N LEU A 163 -24.02 -30.19 21.80
CA LEU A 163 -24.34 -28.94 22.49
C LEU A 163 -25.52 -29.20 23.41
N LYS A 164 -25.33 -28.96 24.70
CA LYS A 164 -26.33 -29.24 25.72
C LYS A 164 -26.70 -27.99 26.49
N GLN A 165 -27.99 -27.71 26.58
CA GLN A 165 -28.55 -26.66 27.43
C GLN A 165 -29.65 -27.26 28.31
N GLY A 166 -29.36 -27.33 29.61
CA GLY A 166 -30.30 -28.01 30.52
C GLY A 166 -30.51 -29.49 30.15
N SER A 167 -31.74 -29.84 29.86
CA SER A 167 -32.11 -31.21 29.39
C SER A 167 -32.08 -31.34 27.87
N ASP A 168 -31.96 -30.24 27.13
CA ASP A 168 -31.92 -30.26 25.66
C ASP A 168 -30.51 -30.54 25.19
N GLU A 169 -30.37 -31.56 24.33
CA GLU A 169 -29.09 -31.96 23.76
C GLU A 169 -29.22 -32.07 22.26
N TYR A 170 -28.30 -31.41 21.56
CA TYR A 170 -28.16 -31.48 20.12
C TYR A 170 -26.87 -32.23 19.78
N ALA A 171 -27.01 -33.38 19.13
CA ALA A 171 -25.87 -34.13 18.62
C ALA A 171 -25.32 -33.46 17.33
N MET A 172 -24.03 -33.26 17.27
CA MET A 172 -23.38 -32.65 16.12
C MET A 172 -22.24 -33.55 15.60
N HIS A 173 -21.94 -33.34 14.33
CA HIS A 173 -20.83 -33.99 13.66
C HIS A 173 -19.80 -32.93 13.30
N GLY A 174 -18.57 -33.14 13.72
CA GLY A 174 -17.43 -32.32 13.36
C GLY A 174 -16.48 -33.05 12.43
N GLN A 175 -15.35 -32.44 12.20
CA GLN A 175 -14.30 -33.02 11.37
C GLN A 175 -13.55 -34.12 12.12
N LYS A 176 -13.36 -35.27 11.46
CA LYS A 176 -12.47 -36.33 11.88
C LYS A 176 -11.27 -36.38 10.93
N GLY A 177 -10.09 -36.22 11.48
CA GLY A 177 -8.86 -36.24 10.67
C GLY A 177 -8.88 -35.21 9.54
N SER A 178 -8.75 -35.65 8.30
CA SER A 178 -8.74 -34.82 7.10
C SER A 178 -10.08 -34.76 6.36
N ASP A 179 -11.19 -35.19 6.99
CA ASP A 179 -12.51 -35.10 6.38
C ASP A 179 -12.96 -33.63 6.27
N LEU A 180 -12.95 -33.10 5.06
CA LEU A 180 -13.34 -31.73 4.78
C LEU A 180 -14.86 -31.52 4.64
N ASN A 181 -15.64 -32.59 4.62
CA ASN A 181 -17.10 -32.54 4.46
C ASN A 181 -17.85 -32.61 5.80
N ALA A 182 -17.12 -32.69 6.90
CA ALA A 182 -17.73 -32.76 8.23
C ALA A 182 -17.89 -31.35 8.83
N GLY A 183 -18.90 -31.20 9.67
CA GLY A 183 -19.20 -29.98 10.41
C GLY A 183 -20.41 -29.24 9.84
N LYS A 184 -21.28 -28.79 10.73
CA LYS A 184 -22.48 -28.02 10.40
C LYS A 184 -22.34 -26.56 10.77
N ASN A 185 -23.02 -25.69 10.03
CA ASN A 185 -23.18 -24.29 10.39
C ASN A 185 -24.13 -24.17 11.58
N LEU A 186 -23.70 -23.46 12.62
CA LEU A 186 -24.47 -23.22 13.82
C LEU A 186 -24.83 -21.73 13.92
N THR A 187 -26.08 -21.46 14.27
CA THR A 187 -26.55 -20.08 14.48
C THR A 187 -27.03 -19.93 15.92
N PHE A 188 -26.48 -18.94 16.62
CA PHE A 188 -26.78 -18.65 18.00
C PHE A 188 -27.65 -17.41 18.10
N LEU A 189 -28.84 -17.59 18.65
CA LEU A 189 -29.87 -16.57 18.84
C LEU A 189 -29.97 -16.21 20.33
N GLY A 190 -30.78 -15.23 20.63
CA GLY A 190 -31.06 -14.80 21.98
C GLY A 190 -30.03 -13.80 22.50
N HIS A 191 -30.19 -13.37 23.72
CA HIS A 191 -29.45 -12.27 24.30
C HIS A 191 -28.56 -12.73 25.45
N ASN A 192 -27.31 -12.28 25.48
CA ASN A 192 -26.32 -12.62 26.51
C ASN A 192 -26.09 -14.13 26.67
N GLY A 193 -26.00 -14.86 25.55
CA GLY A 193 -25.72 -16.27 25.58
C GLY A 193 -24.29 -16.59 26.02
N GLN A 194 -24.12 -17.79 26.59
CA GLN A 194 -22.81 -18.32 26.97
C GLN A 194 -22.62 -19.72 26.40
N ILE A 195 -21.44 -19.97 25.87
CA ILE A 195 -21.03 -21.28 25.36
C ILE A 195 -19.74 -21.68 26.08
N ASP A 196 -19.74 -22.86 26.71
CA ASP A 196 -18.60 -23.43 27.40
C ASP A 196 -18.05 -24.64 26.63
N LEU A 197 -16.82 -24.54 26.13
CA LEU A 197 -16.14 -25.66 25.51
C LEU A 197 -15.52 -26.57 26.59
N GLU A 198 -16.00 -27.80 26.65
CA GLU A 198 -15.45 -28.84 27.56
C GLU A 198 -14.28 -29.60 26.93
N ASN A 199 -14.25 -29.64 25.60
CA ASN A 199 -13.18 -30.28 24.83
C ASN A 199 -12.83 -29.37 23.66
N SER A 200 -11.64 -29.58 23.09
CA SER A 200 -11.27 -28.92 21.84
C SER A 200 -12.18 -29.36 20.70
N VAL A 201 -12.69 -28.39 19.95
CA VAL A 201 -13.66 -28.59 18.87
C VAL A 201 -13.01 -28.37 17.53
N THR A 202 -13.13 -29.36 16.64
CA THR A 202 -12.78 -29.28 15.23
C THR A 202 -14.05 -29.32 14.42
N GLN A 203 -14.54 -28.17 13.98
CA GLN A 203 -15.84 -28.07 13.30
C GLN A 203 -15.75 -28.25 11.79
N GLY A 204 -14.56 -28.45 11.24
CA GLY A 204 -14.36 -28.69 9.82
C GLY A 204 -14.82 -27.52 8.95
N ALA A 205 -15.73 -27.78 8.03
CA ALA A 205 -16.32 -26.78 7.15
C ALA A 205 -17.44 -25.93 7.82
N GLY A 206 -17.82 -26.26 9.05
CA GLY A 206 -18.88 -25.57 9.77
C GLY A 206 -18.44 -24.20 10.30
N SER A 207 -19.37 -23.25 10.26
CA SER A 207 -19.21 -21.89 10.77
C SER A 207 -20.09 -21.64 11.99
N LEU A 208 -19.77 -20.58 12.72
CA LEU A 208 -20.57 -20.05 13.81
C LEU A 208 -21.14 -18.70 13.42
N THR A 209 -22.45 -18.53 13.49
CA THR A 209 -23.12 -17.24 13.31
C THR A 209 -23.72 -16.81 14.64
N PHE A 210 -23.40 -15.60 15.06
CA PHE A 210 -23.95 -14.97 16.26
C PHE A 210 -24.84 -13.81 15.83
N THR A 211 -26.12 -13.89 16.15
CA THR A 211 -27.09 -12.84 15.85
C THR A 211 -27.25 -11.84 16.99
N ASP A 212 -26.72 -12.15 18.15
CA ASP A 212 -26.76 -11.32 19.34
C ASP A 212 -25.49 -11.54 20.19
N ASP A 213 -25.42 -10.86 21.33
CA ASP A 213 -24.25 -10.89 22.21
C ASP A 213 -24.06 -12.27 22.83
N TYR A 214 -22.85 -12.80 22.74
CA TYR A 214 -22.45 -14.07 23.31
C TYR A 214 -21.08 -13.99 23.96
N THR A 215 -20.84 -14.90 24.89
CA THR A 215 -19.51 -15.23 25.44
C THR A 215 -19.20 -16.70 25.14
N VAL A 216 -18.06 -16.95 24.49
CA VAL A 216 -17.56 -18.29 24.24
C VAL A 216 -16.31 -18.50 25.06
N THR A 217 -16.33 -19.46 25.98
CA THR A 217 -15.28 -19.68 26.97
C THR A 217 -14.86 -21.13 27.08
N THR A 218 -13.78 -21.38 27.80
CA THR A 218 -13.31 -22.70 28.20
C THR A 218 -12.63 -22.62 29.57
N SER A 219 -12.81 -23.63 30.39
CA SER A 219 -12.16 -23.72 31.70
C SER A 219 -10.87 -24.54 31.69
N ASN A 220 -10.59 -25.25 30.61
CA ASN A 220 -9.47 -26.19 30.51
C ASN A 220 -8.53 -25.94 29.31
N GLY A 221 -8.60 -24.77 28.70
CA GLY A 221 -7.73 -24.45 27.56
C GLY A 221 -8.14 -25.13 26.24
N SER A 222 -9.37 -25.60 26.13
CA SER A 222 -9.89 -26.19 24.89
C SER A 222 -9.87 -25.17 23.74
N THR A 223 -9.59 -25.64 22.53
CA THR A 223 -9.47 -24.85 21.32
C THR A 223 -10.67 -25.05 20.39
N TRP A 224 -10.88 -24.08 19.51
CA TRP A 224 -11.88 -24.20 18.43
C TRP A 224 -11.22 -23.95 17.08
N THR A 225 -11.53 -24.81 16.11
CA THR A 225 -11.21 -24.64 14.69
C THR A 225 -12.45 -24.90 13.85
N GLY A 226 -12.58 -24.22 12.73
CA GLY A 226 -13.71 -24.35 11.81
C GLY A 226 -13.60 -23.39 10.66
N ALA A 227 -14.69 -23.25 9.88
CA ALA A 227 -14.71 -22.41 8.70
C ALA A 227 -14.64 -20.91 9.02
N GLY A 228 -15.21 -20.49 10.15
CA GLY A 228 -15.14 -19.10 10.56
C GLY A 228 -16.28 -18.68 11.47
N ILE A 229 -16.22 -17.40 11.85
CA ILE A 229 -17.19 -16.74 12.74
C ILE A 229 -17.83 -15.59 11.99
N ILE A 230 -19.16 -15.57 12.04
CA ILE A 230 -19.99 -14.49 11.51
C ILE A 230 -20.64 -13.79 12.70
N VAL A 231 -20.37 -12.52 12.89
CA VAL A 231 -21.02 -11.72 13.94
C VAL A 231 -21.91 -10.68 13.26
N ASP A 232 -23.20 -10.77 13.50
CA ASP A 232 -24.16 -9.86 12.89
C ASP A 232 -24.00 -8.43 13.40
N LYS A 233 -24.42 -7.49 12.59
CA LYS A 233 -24.40 -6.07 12.93
C LYS A 233 -25.03 -5.83 14.32
N ASP A 234 -24.42 -4.97 15.11
CA ASP A 234 -24.79 -4.60 16.47
C ASP A 234 -24.61 -5.71 17.53
N ALA A 235 -24.18 -6.92 17.13
CA ALA A 235 -23.81 -7.97 18.08
C ALA A 235 -22.33 -7.86 18.46
N SER A 236 -22.03 -8.29 19.68
CA SER A 236 -20.67 -8.37 20.21
C SER A 236 -20.44 -9.75 20.85
N VAL A 237 -19.41 -10.45 20.40
CA VAL A 237 -19.03 -11.76 20.91
C VAL A 237 -17.73 -11.66 21.66
N ASN A 238 -17.73 -12.05 22.94
CA ASN A 238 -16.52 -12.22 23.72
C ASN A 238 -15.98 -13.62 23.50
N TRP A 239 -14.85 -13.68 22.79
CA TRP A 239 -14.23 -14.93 22.35
C TRP A 239 -13.01 -15.24 23.21
N GLN A 240 -13.12 -16.24 24.07
CA GLN A 240 -12.11 -16.62 25.06
C GLN A 240 -11.44 -17.96 24.76
N VAL A 241 -11.50 -18.41 23.53
CA VAL A 241 -10.96 -19.70 23.09
C VAL A 241 -9.83 -19.47 22.11
N ASN A 242 -8.75 -20.22 22.26
CA ASN A 242 -7.64 -20.16 21.33
C ASN A 242 -7.85 -21.10 20.13
N GLY A 243 -7.16 -20.82 19.04
CA GLY A 243 -7.01 -21.73 17.91
C GLY A 243 -5.77 -22.62 18.06
N VAL A 244 -5.36 -23.20 16.95
CA VAL A 244 -4.19 -24.07 16.88
C VAL A 244 -3.17 -23.54 15.88
N LYS A 245 -1.92 -23.92 16.04
CA LYS A 245 -0.86 -23.56 15.11
C LYS A 245 -1.17 -24.07 13.71
N GLY A 246 -1.01 -23.20 12.72
CA GLY A 246 -1.25 -23.50 11.31
C GLY A 246 -2.69 -23.29 10.85
N ASP A 247 -3.62 -23.02 11.76
CA ASP A 247 -5.00 -22.67 11.44
C ASP A 247 -5.23 -21.16 11.53
N ASN A 248 -6.18 -20.64 10.76
CA ASN A 248 -6.59 -19.25 10.80
C ASN A 248 -8.06 -19.14 11.21
N LEU A 249 -8.34 -18.29 12.18
CA LEU A 249 -9.69 -17.88 12.49
C LEU A 249 -10.15 -16.86 11.46
N HIS A 250 -11.18 -17.17 10.71
CA HIS A 250 -11.82 -16.25 9.78
C HIS A 250 -12.97 -15.54 10.47
N LYS A 251 -13.03 -14.21 10.37
CA LYS A 251 -14.12 -13.41 10.94
C LYS A 251 -14.70 -12.51 9.87
N ILE A 252 -16.01 -12.61 9.67
CA ILE A 252 -16.83 -11.73 8.84
C ILE A 252 -18.07 -11.26 9.60
N GLY A 253 -18.96 -10.54 8.93
CA GLY A 253 -20.10 -9.87 9.56
C GLY A 253 -19.74 -8.52 10.15
N GLU A 254 -20.69 -7.59 10.14
CA GLU A 254 -20.45 -6.19 10.57
C GLU A 254 -20.30 -6.04 12.08
N GLY A 255 -20.61 -7.07 12.87
CA GLY A 255 -20.51 -7.04 14.32
C GLY A 255 -19.09 -7.14 14.83
N THR A 256 -18.96 -7.17 16.16
CA THR A 256 -17.70 -7.10 16.89
C THR A 256 -17.33 -8.45 17.49
N LEU A 257 -16.10 -8.88 17.27
CA LEU A 257 -15.46 -10.00 17.97
C LEU A 257 -14.43 -9.43 18.94
N VAL A 258 -14.64 -9.64 20.24
CA VAL A 258 -13.67 -9.29 21.29
C VAL A 258 -12.87 -10.54 21.64
N VAL A 259 -11.61 -10.58 21.27
CA VAL A 259 -10.70 -11.70 21.56
C VAL A 259 -10.13 -11.48 22.96
N GLN A 260 -10.54 -12.32 23.88
CA GLN A 260 -10.19 -12.19 25.30
C GLN A 260 -9.89 -13.54 25.97
N GLY A 261 -9.23 -14.43 25.24
CA GLY A 261 -8.71 -15.68 25.78
C GLY A 261 -7.50 -15.47 26.68
N THR A 262 -6.83 -16.54 27.04
CA THR A 262 -5.70 -16.52 27.97
C THR A 262 -4.47 -17.15 27.33
N GLY A 263 -3.32 -16.53 27.55
CA GLY A 263 -2.04 -17.05 27.13
C GLY A 263 -1.71 -16.78 25.66
N VAL A 264 -0.88 -17.66 25.11
CA VAL A 264 -0.40 -17.55 23.73
C VAL A 264 -1.30 -18.37 22.80
N ASN A 265 -2.00 -17.66 21.91
CA ASN A 265 -2.71 -18.29 20.79
C ASN A 265 -1.74 -18.40 19.61
N GLU A 266 -1.44 -19.61 19.19
CA GLU A 266 -0.55 -19.87 18.05
C GLU A 266 -1.28 -19.84 16.70
N GLY A 267 -2.60 -19.75 16.69
CA GLY A 267 -3.40 -19.58 15.48
C GLY A 267 -3.30 -18.18 14.89
N GLY A 268 -3.64 -18.08 13.62
CA GLY A 268 -3.73 -16.80 12.91
C GLY A 268 -5.15 -16.25 12.87
N LEU A 269 -5.29 -14.98 12.46
CA LEU A 269 -6.56 -14.29 12.25
C LEU A 269 -6.62 -13.73 10.83
N LYS A 270 -7.77 -13.95 10.18
CA LYS A 270 -8.12 -13.28 8.91
C LYS A 270 -9.46 -12.60 9.06
N VAL A 271 -9.46 -11.28 8.90
CA VAL A 271 -10.65 -10.44 9.09
C VAL A 271 -11.10 -9.87 7.75
N GLY A 272 -12.37 -10.09 7.42
CA GLY A 272 -12.97 -9.60 6.18
C GLY A 272 -14.08 -8.56 6.39
N ASP A 273 -14.62 -8.40 7.59
CA ASP A 273 -15.68 -7.44 7.87
C ASP A 273 -15.83 -7.16 9.38
N GLY A 274 -16.42 -6.03 9.70
CA GLY A 274 -16.73 -5.61 11.05
C GLY A 274 -15.50 -5.26 11.88
N THR A 275 -15.59 -5.47 13.18
CA THR A 275 -14.55 -5.08 14.14
C THR A 275 -14.05 -6.31 14.90
N VAL A 276 -12.73 -6.38 15.08
CA VAL A 276 -12.08 -7.32 15.99
C VAL A 276 -11.27 -6.52 17.00
N VAL A 277 -11.56 -6.71 18.28
CA VAL A 277 -10.78 -6.13 19.37
C VAL A 277 -9.86 -7.20 19.94
N LEU A 278 -8.57 -6.98 19.87
CA LEU A 278 -7.57 -7.90 20.43
C LEU A 278 -7.27 -7.50 21.87
N ASN A 279 -7.76 -8.29 22.81
CA ASN A 279 -7.60 -8.07 24.24
C ASN A 279 -7.29 -9.36 24.99
N GLN A 280 -6.40 -10.18 24.42
CA GLN A 280 -5.94 -11.40 25.02
C GLN A 280 -5.28 -11.13 26.37
N GLN A 281 -5.50 -12.03 27.34
CA GLN A 281 -4.98 -11.91 28.69
C GLN A 281 -3.75 -12.79 28.89
N ALA A 282 -2.81 -12.34 29.70
CA ALA A 282 -1.63 -13.10 30.03
C ALA A 282 -1.98 -14.35 30.85
N ASP A 283 -1.24 -15.43 30.63
CA ASP A 283 -1.29 -16.61 31.49
C ASP A 283 -0.58 -16.38 32.82
N SER A 284 -0.55 -17.39 33.67
CA SER A 284 0.10 -17.32 34.99
C SER A 284 1.61 -17.07 34.91
N SER A 285 2.25 -17.35 33.78
CA SER A 285 3.67 -17.07 33.50
C SER A 285 3.91 -15.71 32.85
N GLY A 286 2.85 -14.93 32.62
CA GLY A 286 2.93 -13.63 31.98
C GLY A 286 3.02 -13.64 30.45
N HIS A 287 2.84 -14.80 29.80
CA HIS A 287 2.85 -14.90 28.34
C HIS A 287 1.49 -14.53 27.76
N VAL A 288 1.52 -13.77 26.68
CA VAL A 288 0.31 -13.30 25.99
C VAL A 288 0.53 -13.12 24.49
N GLN A 289 -0.40 -13.59 23.70
CA GLN A 289 -0.49 -13.35 22.27
C GLN A 289 -1.92 -13.66 21.81
N ALA A 290 -2.61 -12.68 21.22
CA ALA A 290 -3.96 -12.92 20.69
C ALA A 290 -3.92 -13.83 19.45
N PHE A 291 -3.01 -13.56 18.52
CA PHE A 291 -2.79 -14.36 17.32
C PHE A 291 -1.32 -14.31 16.90
N SER A 292 -0.86 -15.35 16.23
CA SER A 292 0.48 -15.40 15.64
C SER A 292 0.62 -14.49 14.42
N SER A 293 -0.49 -14.24 13.71
CA SER A 293 -0.57 -13.35 12.56
C SER A 293 -1.97 -12.77 12.43
N VAL A 294 -2.07 -11.60 11.78
CA VAL A 294 -3.34 -10.93 11.49
C VAL A 294 -3.30 -10.47 10.04
N ASN A 295 -4.31 -10.86 9.25
CA ASN A 295 -4.53 -10.35 7.90
C ASN A 295 -5.83 -9.57 7.85
N ILE A 296 -5.78 -8.35 7.31
CA ILE A 296 -6.90 -7.40 7.21
C ILE A 296 -7.18 -7.19 5.73
N ALA A 297 -8.37 -7.54 5.26
CA ALA A 297 -8.70 -7.48 3.84
C ALA A 297 -10.14 -7.06 3.59
N SER A 298 -10.49 -6.82 2.36
CA SER A 298 -11.79 -6.41 1.82
C SER A 298 -12.17 -4.93 1.96
N GLY A 299 -11.38 -4.13 2.66
CA GLY A 299 -11.62 -2.69 2.86
C GLY A 299 -12.61 -2.35 3.98
N ARG A 300 -13.27 -3.32 4.56
CA ARG A 300 -14.33 -3.10 5.56
C ARG A 300 -13.92 -3.28 7.00
N PRO A 301 -12.95 -4.16 7.36
CA PRO A 301 -12.71 -4.45 8.76
C PRO A 301 -11.88 -3.39 9.47
N THR A 302 -12.04 -3.37 10.79
CA THR A 302 -11.17 -2.68 11.74
C THR A 302 -10.68 -3.66 12.78
N VAL A 303 -9.37 -3.67 13.03
CA VAL A 303 -8.75 -4.43 14.12
C VAL A 303 -8.21 -3.43 15.14
N VAL A 304 -8.63 -3.57 16.39
CA VAL A 304 -8.26 -2.67 17.49
C VAL A 304 -7.36 -3.41 18.47
N LEU A 305 -6.26 -2.80 18.85
CA LEU A 305 -5.32 -3.35 19.83
C LEU A 305 -5.61 -2.79 21.22
N ALA A 306 -5.92 -3.64 22.19
CA ALA A 306 -6.06 -3.22 23.58
C ALA A 306 -4.72 -2.86 24.22
N ASP A 307 -3.66 -3.57 23.83
CA ASP A 307 -2.28 -3.28 24.23
C ASP A 307 -1.30 -3.66 23.09
N ASN A 308 -0.01 -3.47 23.31
CA ASN A 308 1.03 -3.72 22.30
C ASN A 308 1.57 -5.17 22.29
N GLN A 309 1.00 -6.07 23.06
CA GLN A 309 1.45 -7.47 23.18
C GLN A 309 0.56 -8.46 22.43
N GLN A 310 -0.47 -7.99 21.75
CA GLN A 310 -1.51 -8.83 21.16
C GLN A 310 -1.05 -9.63 19.95
N VAL A 311 -0.19 -9.04 19.15
CA VAL A 311 0.37 -9.67 17.95
C VAL A 311 1.71 -9.03 17.62
N ASN A 312 2.64 -9.83 17.10
CA ASN A 312 3.88 -9.26 16.56
C ASN A 312 3.53 -8.34 15.39
N PRO A 313 3.88 -7.04 15.44
CA PRO A 313 3.54 -6.10 14.37
C PRO A 313 4.02 -6.54 12.98
N ASP A 314 5.13 -7.25 12.88
CA ASP A 314 5.66 -7.75 11.62
C ASP A 314 4.82 -8.87 10.99
N ASN A 315 3.94 -9.47 11.77
CA ASN A 315 3.00 -10.50 11.32
C ASN A 315 1.60 -9.94 11.02
N ILE A 316 1.46 -8.62 10.99
CA ILE A 316 0.27 -7.94 10.51
C ILE A 316 0.44 -7.66 9.02
N SER A 317 -0.57 -8.02 8.23
CA SER A 317 -0.59 -7.76 6.80
C SER A 317 -1.95 -7.23 6.37
N TRP A 318 -1.95 -6.36 5.38
CA TRP A 318 -3.16 -5.89 4.72
C TRP A 318 -3.22 -6.53 3.35
N GLY A 319 -4.28 -7.33 3.13
CA GLY A 319 -4.58 -7.91 1.83
C GLY A 319 -5.29 -6.91 0.92
N TYR A 320 -5.90 -7.43 -0.13
CA TYR A 320 -6.61 -6.62 -1.12
C TYR A 320 -7.68 -5.72 -0.48
N ARG A 321 -7.68 -4.43 -0.82
CA ARG A 321 -8.49 -3.35 -0.26
C ARG A 321 -8.23 -3.04 1.21
N GLY A 322 -7.43 -3.83 1.90
CA GLY A 322 -7.01 -3.57 3.27
C GLY A 322 -8.14 -3.45 4.28
N GLY A 323 -8.05 -2.44 5.07
CA GLY A 323 -8.90 -2.11 6.22
C GLY A 323 -8.06 -1.37 7.24
N VAL A 324 -8.58 -1.18 8.44
CA VAL A 324 -7.95 -0.37 9.48
C VAL A 324 -7.32 -1.23 10.57
N LEU A 325 -6.04 -1.00 10.84
CA LEU A 325 -5.44 -1.36 12.11
C LEU A 325 -5.48 -0.11 12.99
N ASP A 326 -6.31 -0.15 14.04
CA ASP A 326 -6.38 0.89 15.06
C ASP A 326 -5.47 0.53 16.22
N VAL A 327 -4.38 1.23 16.36
CA VAL A 327 -3.39 0.97 17.42
C VAL A 327 -3.87 1.39 18.80
N ASN A 328 -4.96 2.15 18.88
CA ASN A 328 -5.67 2.48 20.11
C ASN A 328 -4.75 3.06 21.22
N GLY A 329 -3.90 3.99 20.83
CA GLY A 329 -2.97 4.68 21.74
C GLY A 329 -1.75 3.86 22.14
N ASN A 330 -1.51 2.70 21.53
CA ASN A 330 -0.39 1.85 21.85
C ASN A 330 0.81 2.16 20.94
N ASP A 331 1.99 2.15 21.53
CA ASP A 331 3.24 2.31 20.82
C ASP A 331 3.65 0.97 20.18
N LEU A 332 3.99 1.01 18.91
CA LEU A 332 4.40 -0.17 18.15
C LEU A 332 5.66 0.09 17.34
N THR A 333 6.48 -0.95 17.19
CA THR A 333 7.61 -0.97 16.27
C THR A 333 7.38 -2.00 15.19
N PHE A 334 7.43 -1.55 13.93
CA PHE A 334 7.35 -2.38 12.74
C PHE A 334 8.73 -2.47 12.09
N HIS A 335 9.11 -3.67 11.66
CA HIS A 335 10.25 -3.83 10.75
C HIS A 335 9.79 -3.86 9.30
N LYS A 336 8.49 -4.10 9.07
CA LYS A 336 7.86 -4.00 7.76
C LYS A 336 6.38 -3.66 7.90
N LEU A 337 5.88 -2.89 6.94
CA LEU A 337 4.47 -2.59 6.76
C LEU A 337 4.00 -3.30 5.50
N ASN A 338 3.29 -4.42 5.65
CA ASN A 338 2.87 -5.29 4.55
C ASN A 338 1.51 -4.86 4.03
N ALA A 339 1.48 -3.86 3.17
CA ALA A 339 0.26 -3.33 2.57
C ALA A 339 0.20 -3.68 1.09
N ALA A 340 -0.84 -4.42 0.68
CA ALA A 340 -1.02 -4.78 -0.73
C ALA A 340 -1.37 -3.57 -1.60
N ASP A 341 -2.15 -2.62 -1.07
CA ASP A 341 -2.61 -1.45 -1.81
C ASP A 341 -2.98 -0.27 -0.89
N TYR A 342 -3.55 0.76 -1.51
CA TYR A 342 -4.01 1.98 -0.86
C TYR A 342 -5.09 1.77 0.22
N GLY A 343 -5.80 0.66 0.21
CA GLY A 343 -6.83 0.35 1.20
C GLY A 343 -6.29 0.07 2.60
N ALA A 344 -4.99 -0.24 2.73
CA ALA A 344 -4.36 -0.46 4.02
C ALA A 344 -4.32 0.85 4.85
N THR A 345 -4.76 0.79 6.10
CA THR A 345 -4.76 1.93 7.01
C THR A 345 -4.12 1.55 8.34
N LEU A 346 -3.09 2.30 8.72
CA LEU A 346 -2.54 2.31 10.07
C LEU A 346 -3.05 3.57 10.76
N GLY A 347 -3.89 3.42 11.77
CA GLY A 347 -4.59 4.53 12.39
C GLY A 347 -4.56 4.50 13.91
N ASN A 348 -4.87 5.63 14.52
CA ASN A 348 -5.09 5.75 15.95
C ASN A 348 -6.31 6.63 16.23
N SER A 349 -7.36 6.02 16.74
CA SER A 349 -8.60 6.73 17.12
C SER A 349 -8.59 7.24 18.56
N SER A 350 -7.61 6.82 19.37
CA SER A 350 -7.50 7.19 20.77
C SER A 350 -7.07 8.66 20.95
N ASP A 351 -7.49 9.28 22.04
CA ASP A 351 -6.98 10.58 22.47
C ASP A 351 -5.52 10.51 22.93
N LYS A 352 -5.07 9.31 23.32
CA LYS A 352 -3.66 9.07 23.63
C LYS A 352 -2.85 8.95 22.34
N THR A 353 -1.83 9.78 22.19
CA THR A 353 -0.92 9.72 21.04
C THR A 353 -0.19 8.39 20.99
N ALA A 354 -0.20 7.74 19.83
CA ALA A 354 0.56 6.52 19.60
C ALA A 354 1.88 6.85 18.90
N ASN A 355 2.97 6.31 19.41
CA ASN A 355 4.28 6.44 18.80
C ASN A 355 4.57 5.17 17.97
N ILE A 356 4.59 5.34 16.68
CA ILE A 356 4.84 4.26 15.71
C ILE A 356 6.26 4.43 15.16
N THR A 357 7.02 3.36 15.25
CA THR A 357 8.38 3.32 14.71
C THR A 357 8.44 2.32 13.57
N LEU A 358 9.00 2.73 12.44
CA LEU A 358 9.37 1.83 11.35
C LEU A 358 10.89 1.68 11.33
N ASP A 359 11.37 0.47 11.56
CA ASP A 359 12.77 0.09 11.47
C ASP A 359 12.92 -1.00 10.40
N TYR A 360 12.86 -0.58 9.12
CA TYR A 360 12.89 -1.49 7.99
C TYR A 360 14.30 -1.92 7.58
N GLN A 361 15.31 -1.30 8.11
CA GLN A 361 16.69 -1.57 7.70
C GLN A 361 17.22 -2.87 8.29
N THR A 362 17.86 -3.65 7.43
CA THR A 362 18.52 -4.89 7.81
C THR A 362 19.84 -4.60 8.50
N ARG A 363 20.04 -5.16 9.68
CA ARG A 363 21.34 -5.13 10.38
C ARG A 363 22.22 -6.25 9.85
N PRO A 364 23.56 -6.08 9.83
CA PRO A 364 24.45 -7.15 9.40
C PRO A 364 24.21 -8.47 10.15
N ALA A 365 23.98 -8.42 11.46
CA ALA A 365 23.73 -9.60 12.27
C ALA A 365 22.42 -10.33 11.94
N ASP A 366 21.45 -9.63 11.33
CA ASP A 366 20.14 -10.20 10.95
C ASP A 366 20.20 -10.90 9.59
N VAL A 367 21.26 -10.75 8.83
CA VAL A 367 21.46 -11.46 7.56
C VAL A 367 21.74 -12.92 7.86
N LYS A 368 20.82 -13.79 7.43
CA LYS A 368 20.94 -15.22 7.61
C LYS A 368 22.06 -15.78 6.74
N VAL A 369 22.94 -16.54 7.36
CA VAL A 369 23.93 -17.36 6.64
C VAL A 369 23.35 -18.76 6.47
N ASN A 370 23.18 -19.18 5.20
CA ASN A 370 22.59 -20.47 4.86
C ASN A 370 23.65 -21.48 4.50
N GLU A 371 23.35 -22.76 4.73
CA GLU A 371 24.14 -23.86 4.21
C GLU A 371 23.55 -24.33 2.88
N TRP A 372 24.39 -24.42 1.85
CA TRP A 372 23.96 -24.95 0.58
C TRP A 372 23.99 -26.48 0.59
N SER A 373 22.98 -27.09 0.00
CA SER A 373 22.97 -28.53 -0.26
C SER A 373 22.50 -28.85 -1.68
N SER A 374 23.01 -29.92 -2.23
CA SER A 374 22.65 -30.36 -3.59
C SER A 374 21.18 -30.80 -3.72
N SER A 375 20.52 -31.08 -2.60
CA SER A 375 19.11 -31.49 -2.56
C SER A 375 18.14 -30.30 -2.44
N ASN A 376 18.63 -29.11 -2.21
CA ASN A 376 17.80 -27.92 -1.97
C ASN A 376 18.18 -26.80 -2.94
N ARG A 377 17.19 -26.29 -3.69
CA ARG A 377 17.40 -25.10 -4.53
C ARG A 377 17.65 -23.92 -3.64
N GLY A 378 18.77 -23.26 -3.83
CA GLY A 378 19.08 -22.04 -3.13
C GLY A 378 18.11 -20.91 -3.49
N THR A 379 18.03 -19.91 -2.64
CA THR A 379 17.27 -18.68 -2.86
C THR A 379 18.20 -17.61 -3.43
N VAL A 380 17.85 -17.08 -4.60
CA VAL A 380 18.62 -16.00 -5.23
C VAL A 380 18.69 -14.79 -4.29
N GLY A 381 19.88 -14.21 -4.18
CA GLY A 381 20.15 -13.08 -3.29
C GLY A 381 20.51 -13.46 -1.84
N SER A 382 20.41 -14.73 -1.47
CA SER A 382 20.77 -15.20 -0.13
C SER A 382 22.26 -15.50 -0.01
N LEU A 383 22.76 -15.38 1.23
CA LEU A 383 24.14 -15.62 1.61
C LEU A 383 24.33 -17.08 2.03
N TYR A 384 25.37 -17.71 1.49
CA TYR A 384 25.73 -19.11 1.75
C TYR A 384 27.16 -19.25 2.25
N ILE A 385 27.35 -20.15 3.20
CA ILE A 385 28.65 -20.56 3.69
C ILE A 385 29.15 -21.79 2.91
N TYR A 386 30.42 -21.80 2.58
CA TYR A 386 31.07 -22.90 1.89
C TYR A 386 32.40 -23.25 2.53
N ASN A 387 32.53 -24.47 3.03
CA ASN A 387 33.81 -25.02 3.45
C ASN A 387 34.56 -25.50 2.21
N ASN A 388 35.49 -24.69 1.75
CA ASN A 388 36.22 -24.94 0.50
C ASN A 388 37.27 -26.06 0.70
N PRO A 389 37.08 -27.23 0.06
CA PRO A 389 38.00 -28.34 0.26
C PRO A 389 39.37 -28.15 -0.46
N TYR A 390 39.45 -27.17 -1.35
CA TYR A 390 40.68 -26.90 -2.14
C TYR A 390 41.59 -25.89 -1.45
N THR A 391 41.00 -24.85 -0.86
CA THR A 391 41.75 -23.80 -0.19
C THR A 391 41.84 -24.00 1.31
N HIS A 392 41.09 -24.95 1.89
CA HIS A 392 40.92 -25.20 3.32
C HIS A 392 40.45 -23.97 4.10
N THR A 393 39.68 -23.11 3.43
CA THR A 393 39.07 -21.90 3.98
C THR A 393 37.57 -22.00 4.04
N VAL A 394 36.96 -21.18 4.91
CA VAL A 394 35.52 -20.96 4.92
C VAL A 394 35.26 -19.73 4.07
N ASP A 395 34.47 -19.91 3.01
CA ASP A 395 34.17 -18.87 2.04
C ASP A 395 32.67 -18.55 2.05
N TYR A 396 32.33 -17.34 1.64
CA TYR A 396 30.96 -16.85 1.58
C TYR A 396 30.61 -16.44 0.17
N PHE A 397 29.39 -16.84 -0.26
CA PHE A 397 28.89 -16.59 -1.60
C PHE A 397 27.43 -16.11 -1.54
N ILE A 398 27.07 -15.24 -2.47
CA ILE A 398 25.67 -14.86 -2.72
C ILE A 398 25.22 -15.57 -4.00
N LEU A 399 24.03 -16.21 -3.95
CA LEU A 399 23.45 -16.88 -5.10
C LEU A 399 22.92 -15.86 -6.11
N LYS A 400 23.37 -15.94 -7.36
CA LYS A 400 23.01 -15.00 -8.44
C LYS A 400 21.84 -15.49 -9.29
N THR A 401 21.74 -16.81 -9.49
CA THR A 401 20.76 -17.43 -10.41
C THR A 401 20.08 -18.62 -9.75
N SER A 402 18.86 -18.93 -10.17
CA SER A 402 18.08 -20.06 -9.65
C SER A 402 18.53 -21.43 -10.18
N SER A 403 19.52 -21.47 -11.08
CA SER A 403 20.04 -22.72 -11.62
C SER A 403 21.00 -23.41 -10.65
N TYR A 404 21.07 -24.72 -10.72
CA TYR A 404 22.02 -25.50 -9.96
C TYR A 404 23.44 -25.20 -10.44
N GLY A 405 24.20 -24.50 -9.64
CA GLY A 405 25.60 -24.24 -9.89
C GLY A 405 26.46 -24.71 -8.71
N TRP A 406 27.59 -25.32 -9.03
CA TRP A 406 28.58 -25.65 -8.02
C TRP A 406 29.28 -24.38 -7.53
N PHE A 407 29.67 -24.36 -6.27
CA PHE A 407 30.58 -23.33 -5.80
C PHE A 407 31.83 -23.28 -6.63
N PRO A 408 32.40 -22.10 -6.92
CA PRO A 408 33.69 -22.00 -7.57
C PRO A 408 34.77 -22.71 -6.76
N THR A 409 35.68 -23.36 -7.45
CA THR A 409 36.81 -24.06 -6.80
C THR A 409 37.85 -23.12 -6.22
N GLY A 410 37.88 -21.87 -6.67
CA GLY A 410 38.72 -20.80 -6.16
C GLY A 410 37.89 -19.73 -5.43
N GLN A 411 38.55 -18.76 -4.85
CA GLN A 411 37.92 -17.61 -4.17
C GLN A 411 37.52 -16.55 -5.21
N VAL A 412 36.65 -16.93 -6.12
CA VAL A 412 36.23 -16.12 -7.29
C VAL A 412 34.73 -16.25 -7.53
N SER A 413 34.15 -15.28 -8.19
CA SER A 413 32.75 -15.34 -8.65
C SER A 413 32.63 -16.13 -9.96
N ASN A 414 31.44 -16.72 -10.19
CA ASN A 414 31.07 -17.33 -11.47
C ASN A 414 29.66 -16.86 -11.90
N GLU A 415 29.05 -17.51 -12.87
CA GLU A 415 27.72 -17.15 -13.36
C GLU A 415 26.61 -17.39 -12.34
N HIS A 416 26.79 -18.32 -11.39
CA HIS A 416 25.80 -18.71 -10.39
C HIS A 416 26.06 -18.08 -9.02
N TRP A 417 27.32 -17.78 -8.70
CA TRP A 417 27.74 -17.37 -7.38
C TRP A 417 28.60 -16.12 -7.40
N GLU A 418 28.31 -15.19 -6.52
CA GLU A 418 29.17 -14.05 -6.22
C GLU A 418 30.02 -14.35 -4.99
N TYR A 419 31.35 -14.34 -5.14
CA TYR A 419 32.25 -14.46 -4.02
C TYR A 419 32.28 -13.16 -3.20
N VAL A 420 32.03 -13.26 -1.90
CA VAL A 420 31.99 -12.10 -1.00
C VAL A 420 32.96 -12.21 0.16
N GLY A 421 34.00 -13.01 0.03
CA GLY A 421 35.10 -13.09 0.97
C GLY A 421 35.04 -14.30 1.91
N HIS A 422 35.97 -14.31 2.86
CA HIS A 422 36.11 -15.37 3.85
C HIS A 422 35.75 -14.91 5.28
N ASP A 423 35.32 -13.67 5.44
CA ASP A 423 34.86 -13.11 6.72
C ASP A 423 33.35 -12.98 6.76
N GLN A 424 32.73 -13.68 7.71
CA GLN A 424 31.27 -13.70 7.85
C GLN A 424 30.70 -12.31 8.11
N ASN A 425 31.33 -11.56 9.02
CA ASN A 425 30.81 -10.23 9.37
C ASN A 425 30.87 -9.27 8.20
N SER A 426 31.92 -9.31 7.41
CA SER A 426 32.08 -8.49 6.21
C SER A 426 31.06 -8.88 5.12
N ALA A 427 30.82 -10.17 4.93
CA ALA A 427 29.82 -10.66 3.97
C ALA A 427 28.41 -10.28 4.37
N GLN A 428 28.07 -10.41 5.65
CA GLN A 428 26.78 -9.98 6.18
C GLN A 428 26.59 -8.46 6.07
N ALA A 429 27.62 -7.67 6.36
CA ALA A 429 27.58 -6.22 6.23
C ALA A 429 27.39 -5.78 4.77
N LEU A 430 28.07 -6.43 3.83
CA LEU A 430 27.92 -6.15 2.39
C LEU A 430 26.48 -6.38 1.94
N LEU A 431 25.91 -7.52 2.27
CA LEU A 431 24.55 -7.85 1.89
C LEU A 431 23.52 -6.95 2.55
N ALA A 432 23.68 -6.67 3.85
CA ALA A 432 22.81 -5.73 4.56
C ALA A 432 22.82 -4.34 3.91
N ASN A 433 23.98 -3.83 3.55
CA ASN A 433 24.11 -2.54 2.86
C ASN A 433 23.40 -2.54 1.49
N ARG A 434 23.53 -3.60 0.72
CA ARG A 434 22.84 -3.73 -0.56
C ARG A 434 21.32 -3.75 -0.40
N ILE A 435 20.81 -4.49 0.58
CA ILE A 435 19.39 -4.55 0.89
C ILE A 435 18.88 -3.16 1.28
N ASN A 436 19.59 -2.47 2.16
CA ASN A 436 19.18 -1.16 2.64
C ASN A 436 19.22 -0.08 1.54
N ASN A 437 20.09 -0.23 0.54
CA ASN A 437 20.17 0.71 -0.57
C ASN A 437 19.09 0.52 -1.64
N LYS A 438 18.28 -0.53 -1.56
CA LYS A 438 17.17 -0.75 -2.52
C LYS A 438 15.94 0.10 -2.26
N GLY A 439 15.80 0.63 -1.05
CA GLY A 439 14.60 1.36 -0.65
C GLY A 439 13.46 0.46 -0.17
N TYR A 440 12.44 1.11 0.35
CA TYR A 440 11.26 0.49 0.93
C TYR A 440 10.02 1.31 0.61
N LEU A 441 8.95 0.65 0.15
CA LEU A 441 7.72 1.32 -0.28
C LEU A 441 6.53 0.91 0.61
N TYR A 442 5.81 1.92 1.08
CA TYR A 442 4.54 1.75 1.78
C TYR A 442 3.41 2.41 0.98
N HIS A 443 2.45 1.62 0.52
CA HIS A 443 1.31 2.07 -0.28
C HIS A 443 0.11 2.57 0.53
N GLY A 444 0.07 2.30 1.82
CA GLY A 444 -1.09 2.52 2.67
C GLY A 444 -1.25 3.93 3.20
N LYS A 445 -2.17 4.07 4.16
CA LYS A 445 -2.54 5.34 4.80
C LYS A 445 -2.06 5.38 6.24
N LEU A 446 -1.70 6.57 6.70
CA LEU A 446 -1.45 6.87 8.11
C LEU A 446 -2.51 7.86 8.58
N LEU A 447 -3.30 7.50 9.58
CA LEU A 447 -4.43 8.33 10.03
C LEU A 447 -4.44 8.54 11.55
N GLY A 448 -4.75 9.75 11.98
CA GLY A 448 -5.12 10.08 13.34
C GLY A 448 -3.96 10.54 14.22
N ASN A 449 -4.09 10.32 15.51
CA ASN A 449 -3.18 10.84 16.54
C ASN A 449 -1.93 9.97 16.67
N ILE A 450 -1.06 10.06 15.66
CA ILE A 450 0.15 9.26 15.53
C ILE A 450 1.36 10.16 15.46
N ASN A 451 2.43 9.77 16.18
CA ASN A 451 3.80 10.15 15.86
C ASN A 451 4.44 8.97 15.14
N PHE A 452 4.99 9.22 13.97
CA PHE A 452 5.64 8.21 13.15
C PHE A 452 7.13 8.55 13.01
N SER A 453 8.01 7.61 13.30
CA SER A 453 9.44 7.81 13.17
C SER A 453 10.11 6.70 12.37
N ASN A 454 11.04 7.12 11.52
CA ASN A 454 11.95 6.24 10.83
C ASN A 454 13.38 6.74 11.03
N LYS A 455 14.27 5.83 11.45
CA LYS A 455 15.69 6.12 11.64
C LYS A 455 16.51 5.22 10.72
N ALA A 456 17.14 5.84 9.74
CA ALA A 456 18.01 5.14 8.81
C ALA A 456 19.46 5.18 9.28
N THR A 457 20.28 4.25 8.78
CA THR A 457 21.73 4.25 9.00
C THR A 457 22.38 5.36 8.18
N PRO A 458 23.33 6.12 8.74
CA PRO A 458 24.06 7.11 7.95
C PRO A 458 24.71 6.50 6.71
N GLY A 459 24.61 7.21 5.57
CA GLY A 459 25.16 6.74 4.29
C GLY A 459 24.25 5.83 3.48
N THR A 460 23.06 5.49 3.98
CA THR A 460 22.05 4.73 3.22
C THR A 460 21.48 5.56 2.07
N THR A 461 21.45 5.00 0.87
CA THR A 461 20.93 5.65 -0.34
C THR A 461 19.52 5.20 -0.70
N GLY A 462 19.04 4.09 -0.16
CA GLY A 462 17.68 3.62 -0.35
C GLY A 462 16.66 4.51 0.34
N ALA A 463 15.57 4.81 -0.34
CA ALA A 463 14.52 5.67 0.19
C ALA A 463 13.46 4.88 0.94
N LEU A 464 12.92 5.49 2.00
CA LEU A 464 11.55 5.19 2.41
C LEU A 464 10.63 5.98 1.49
N VAL A 465 9.77 5.27 0.76
CA VAL A 465 8.86 5.85 -0.21
C VAL A 465 7.43 5.66 0.26
N MET A 466 6.65 6.72 0.20
CA MET A 466 5.22 6.71 0.53
C MET A 466 4.42 7.27 -0.63
N ASP A 467 3.50 6.47 -1.17
CA ASP A 467 2.62 6.84 -2.27
C ASP A 467 1.13 6.58 -1.95
N GLY A 468 0.81 6.35 -0.70
CA GLY A 468 -0.55 6.20 -0.22
C GLY A 468 -1.18 7.54 0.16
N SER A 469 -1.31 7.79 1.44
CA SER A 469 -1.72 9.09 1.98
C SER A 469 -1.42 9.19 3.47
N ALA A 470 -1.53 10.40 4.00
CA ALA A 470 -1.46 10.60 5.44
C ALA A 470 -2.38 11.73 5.87
N ASN A 471 -3.01 11.54 7.01
CA ASN A 471 -3.70 12.60 7.73
C ASN A 471 -3.45 12.38 9.23
N MET A 472 -2.28 12.83 9.67
CA MET A 472 -1.77 12.66 11.02
C MET A 472 -1.78 14.00 11.74
N SER A 473 -2.21 14.00 13.00
CA SER A 473 -2.09 15.18 13.87
C SER A 473 -0.70 15.31 14.50
N GLY A 474 0.05 14.23 14.59
CA GLY A 474 1.38 14.18 15.20
C GLY A 474 2.52 14.48 14.22
N THR A 475 3.72 14.15 14.68
CA THR A 475 4.97 14.41 13.96
C THR A 475 5.45 13.19 13.20
N PHE A 476 5.83 13.41 11.94
CA PHE A 476 6.60 12.43 11.17
C PHE A 476 8.08 12.81 11.25
N THR A 477 8.91 11.91 11.76
CA THR A 477 10.36 12.14 11.93
C THR A 477 11.15 11.18 11.05
N GLN A 478 12.04 11.74 10.25
CA GLN A 478 13.04 10.98 9.49
C GLN A 478 14.43 11.40 9.95
N GLU A 479 15.24 10.45 10.36
CA GLU A 479 16.64 10.67 10.73
C GLU A 479 17.56 9.83 9.85
N ASN A 480 18.47 10.48 9.16
CA ASN A 480 19.35 9.93 8.13
C ASN A 480 18.58 9.35 6.92
N GLY A 481 19.32 8.94 5.91
CA GLY A 481 18.78 8.30 4.72
C GLY A 481 17.93 9.24 3.87
N ARG A 482 17.00 8.65 3.15
CA ARG A 482 16.17 9.33 2.18
C ARG A 482 14.69 9.04 2.42
N LEU A 483 13.87 10.09 2.34
CA LEU A 483 12.41 9.99 2.39
C LEU A 483 11.82 10.59 1.12
N THR A 484 10.99 9.85 0.42
CA THR A 484 10.25 10.33 -0.75
C THR A 484 8.76 10.19 -0.52
N ILE A 485 8.02 11.26 -0.74
CA ILE A 485 6.56 11.30 -0.75
C ILE A 485 6.12 11.66 -2.16
N GLN A 486 5.28 10.85 -2.76
CA GLN A 486 4.87 10.99 -4.15
C GLN A 486 3.44 10.55 -4.38
N GLY A 487 2.86 10.88 -5.54
CA GLY A 487 1.65 10.27 -6.04
C GLY A 487 1.86 8.78 -6.35
N HIS A 488 0.78 8.10 -6.67
CA HIS A 488 0.83 6.67 -6.98
C HIS A 488 0.94 6.46 -8.49
N PRO A 489 2.03 5.86 -8.98
CA PRO A 489 2.17 5.54 -10.39
C PRO A 489 1.28 4.34 -10.77
N VAL A 490 0.53 4.48 -11.85
CA VAL A 490 -0.38 3.45 -12.37
C VAL A 490 0.02 3.11 -13.80
N ILE A 491 0.05 1.81 -14.09
CA ILE A 491 0.27 1.32 -15.44
C ILE A 491 -1.08 0.92 -16.03
N HIS A 492 -1.47 1.56 -17.12
CA HIS A 492 -2.69 1.28 -17.86
C HIS A 492 -2.37 0.61 -19.18
N ALA A 493 -3.19 -0.37 -19.57
CA ALA A 493 -3.03 -1.04 -20.83
C ALA A 493 -3.91 -0.44 -21.92
N SER A 494 -3.42 -0.47 -23.15
CA SER A 494 -4.19 0.00 -24.32
C SER A 494 -5.19 -1.06 -24.81
N THR A 495 -6.25 -0.59 -25.46
CA THR A 495 -7.16 -1.43 -26.21
C THR A 495 -7.08 -1.09 -27.69
N SER A 496 -7.37 -2.06 -28.58
CA SER A 496 -7.60 -1.75 -29.97
C SER A 496 -8.99 -1.12 -30.16
N GLN A 497 -9.17 -0.32 -31.20
CA GLN A 497 -10.45 0.32 -31.48
C GLN A 497 -11.57 -0.71 -31.71
N SER A 498 -11.26 -1.84 -32.31
CA SER A 498 -12.25 -2.91 -32.54
C SER A 498 -12.73 -3.53 -31.23
N ILE A 499 -11.84 -3.73 -30.27
CA ILE A 499 -12.20 -4.24 -28.93
C ILE A 499 -13.02 -3.20 -28.17
N ALA A 500 -12.63 -1.93 -28.22
CA ALA A 500 -13.39 -0.85 -27.59
C ALA A 500 -14.81 -0.75 -28.14
N ASN A 501 -15.00 -0.89 -29.45
CA ASN A 501 -16.32 -0.91 -30.08
C ASN A 501 -17.15 -2.12 -29.63
N THR A 502 -16.55 -3.29 -29.49
CA THR A 502 -17.22 -4.50 -28.99
C THR A 502 -17.69 -4.28 -27.56
N VAL A 503 -16.85 -3.74 -26.71
CA VAL A 503 -17.20 -3.42 -25.32
C VAL A 503 -18.36 -2.43 -25.26
N SER A 504 -18.33 -1.38 -26.06
CA SER A 504 -19.42 -0.39 -26.14
C SER A 504 -20.74 -1.04 -26.54
N SER A 505 -20.69 -2.01 -27.44
CA SER A 505 -21.94 -2.68 -27.94
C SER A 505 -22.60 -3.56 -26.87
N LEU A 506 -21.88 -3.93 -25.80
CA LEU A 506 -22.43 -4.71 -24.70
C LEU A 506 -23.25 -3.87 -23.70
N GLY A 507 -23.16 -2.55 -23.77
CA GLY A 507 -23.84 -1.65 -22.86
C GLY A 507 -23.30 -1.61 -21.43
N ASP A 508 -22.24 -2.33 -21.13
CA ASP A 508 -21.56 -2.30 -19.84
C ASP A 508 -20.36 -1.35 -19.90
N ASN A 509 -20.60 -0.10 -19.54
CA ASN A 509 -19.58 0.94 -19.55
C ASN A 509 -18.54 0.79 -18.44
N SER A 510 -18.76 -0.08 -17.46
CA SER A 510 -17.78 -0.29 -16.37
C SER A 510 -16.45 -0.83 -16.89
N VAL A 511 -16.49 -1.58 -17.98
CA VAL A 511 -15.32 -2.14 -18.64
C VAL A 511 -14.59 -1.12 -19.52
N LEU A 512 -15.30 -0.05 -19.93
CA LEU A 512 -14.76 1.03 -20.76
C LEU A 512 -13.90 2.03 -19.99
N THR A 513 -13.85 1.92 -18.68
CA THR A 513 -12.93 2.72 -17.86
C THR A 513 -11.47 2.35 -18.08
N GLN A 514 -11.22 1.25 -18.78
CA GLN A 514 -9.86 0.88 -19.18
C GLN A 514 -9.32 1.90 -20.20
N PRO A 515 -8.09 2.36 -20.03
CA PRO A 515 -7.52 3.33 -20.96
C PRO A 515 -7.36 2.74 -22.35
N THR A 516 -7.53 3.58 -23.37
CA THR A 516 -7.36 3.17 -24.76
C THR A 516 -5.91 3.21 -25.24
N SER A 517 -5.00 3.67 -24.40
CA SER A 517 -3.57 3.67 -24.68
C SER A 517 -2.81 3.18 -23.45
N PHE A 518 -1.78 2.40 -23.65
CA PHE A 518 -0.85 2.05 -22.59
C PHE A 518 0.01 3.26 -22.26
N THR A 519 0.05 3.64 -21.00
CA THR A 519 0.92 4.69 -20.49
C THR A 519 1.76 4.13 -19.35
N GLN A 520 3.05 4.47 -19.37
CA GLN A 520 3.97 4.11 -18.32
C GLN A 520 3.87 5.05 -17.11
N ASP A 521 3.46 6.28 -17.37
CA ASP A 521 3.50 7.39 -16.43
C ASP A 521 2.11 7.96 -16.14
N ASP A 522 1.12 7.10 -15.95
CA ASP A 522 -0.16 7.55 -15.42
C ASP A 522 -0.10 7.54 -13.89
N TRP A 523 -0.65 8.57 -13.26
CA TRP A 523 -0.49 8.82 -11.85
C TRP A 523 -1.79 9.18 -11.17
N GLU A 524 -1.97 8.68 -9.95
CA GLU A 524 -3.04 9.09 -9.05
C GLU A 524 -2.53 10.12 -8.06
N ASN A 525 -3.34 11.15 -7.81
CA ASN A 525 -3.04 12.18 -6.83
C ASN A 525 -3.10 11.62 -5.40
N ARG A 526 -2.16 12.06 -4.56
CA ARG A 526 -2.12 11.70 -3.14
C ARG A 526 -1.92 12.96 -2.29
N THR A 527 -2.54 12.95 -1.12
CA THR A 527 -2.43 14.03 -0.14
C THR A 527 -1.82 13.51 1.14
N PHE A 528 -0.83 14.23 1.65
CA PHE A 528 -0.15 13.93 2.90
C PHE A 528 -0.24 15.16 3.81
N SER A 529 -0.84 14.97 4.99
CA SER A 529 -0.94 16.00 6.01
C SER A 529 -0.33 15.48 7.31
N PHE A 530 0.67 16.20 7.82
CA PHE A 530 1.29 15.92 9.10
C PHE A 530 1.17 17.13 10.01
N GLY A 531 1.07 16.93 11.30
CA GLY A 531 1.17 18.04 12.26
C GLY A 531 2.53 18.75 12.13
N SER A 532 3.60 17.97 12.00
CA SER A 532 4.92 18.45 11.58
C SER A 532 5.72 17.34 10.91
N LEU A 533 6.70 17.74 10.10
CA LEU A 533 7.67 16.85 9.47
C LEU A 533 9.07 17.26 9.93
N VAL A 534 9.72 16.42 10.70
CA VAL A 534 11.07 16.65 11.23
C VAL A 534 12.07 15.83 10.43
N LEU A 535 13.02 16.51 9.83
CA LEU A 535 14.07 15.93 8.99
C LEU A 535 15.43 16.24 9.62
N LYS A 536 16.21 15.21 9.88
CA LYS A 536 17.55 15.34 10.40
C LYS A 536 18.53 14.52 9.57
N ASP A 537 19.56 15.17 9.06
CA ASP A 537 20.56 14.54 8.18
C ASP A 537 19.91 13.73 7.04
N THR A 538 18.85 14.26 6.46
CA THR A 538 17.94 13.55 5.55
C THR A 538 17.90 14.20 4.17
N ASP A 539 17.81 13.37 3.12
CA ASP A 539 17.43 13.78 1.77
C ASP A 539 15.93 13.55 1.59
N PHE A 540 15.15 14.62 1.57
CA PHE A 540 13.70 14.58 1.41
C PHE A 540 13.27 15.06 0.03
N GLY A 541 12.36 14.33 -0.59
CA GLY A 541 11.76 14.69 -1.87
C GLY A 541 10.24 14.61 -1.85
N LEU A 542 9.57 15.66 -2.34
CA LEU A 542 8.15 15.66 -2.66
C LEU A 542 8.00 15.50 -4.17
N GLY A 543 7.52 14.36 -4.63
CA GLY A 543 7.37 14.02 -6.04
C GLY A 543 6.04 14.47 -6.65
N ARG A 544 5.90 14.24 -7.93
CA ARG A 544 4.72 14.63 -8.71
C ARG A 544 3.43 14.02 -8.15
N ASN A 545 2.32 14.64 -8.42
CA ASN A 545 0.98 14.19 -8.03
C ASN A 545 0.80 14.06 -6.51
N ALA A 546 1.63 14.71 -5.71
CA ALA A 546 1.50 14.73 -4.26
C ALA A 546 1.30 16.15 -3.73
N THR A 547 0.38 16.28 -2.79
CA THR A 547 0.18 17.50 -2.00
C THR A 547 0.66 17.23 -0.58
N LEU A 548 1.54 18.07 -0.06
CA LEU A 548 2.04 17.99 1.30
C LEU A 548 1.60 19.22 2.10
N ASN A 549 0.87 18.97 3.19
CA ASN A 549 0.42 20.01 4.11
C ASN A 549 1.09 19.76 5.47
N THR A 550 2.04 20.59 5.83
CA THR A 550 2.77 20.44 7.09
C THR A 550 3.67 21.63 7.39
N THR A 551 4.25 21.64 8.57
CA THR A 551 5.42 22.43 8.92
C THR A 551 6.65 21.53 8.88
N ILE A 552 7.62 21.86 8.03
CA ILE A 552 8.89 21.15 7.93
C ILE A 552 9.91 21.77 8.89
N GLN A 553 10.56 20.92 9.68
CA GLN A 553 11.73 21.25 10.49
C GLN A 553 12.92 20.50 9.91
N ALA A 554 13.79 21.19 9.20
CA ALA A 554 14.95 20.57 8.54
C ALA A 554 16.26 20.98 9.24
N ASP A 555 17.03 19.99 9.66
CA ASP A 555 18.35 20.15 10.26
C ASP A 555 19.38 19.37 9.43
N ASN A 556 20.36 20.07 8.89
CA ASN A 556 21.39 19.50 8.01
C ASN A 556 20.80 18.56 6.94
N SER A 557 19.73 19.02 6.30
CA SER A 557 18.94 18.21 5.38
C SER A 557 18.77 18.89 4.04
N SER A 558 18.54 18.09 2.99
CA SER A 558 18.13 18.54 1.68
C SER A 558 16.63 18.33 1.51
N VAL A 559 15.90 19.38 1.19
CA VAL A 559 14.45 19.36 1.00
C VAL A 559 14.16 19.78 -0.43
N THR A 560 13.63 18.87 -1.24
CA THR A 560 13.27 19.14 -2.64
C THR A 560 11.76 19.03 -2.81
N LEU A 561 11.13 20.18 -3.01
CA LEU A 561 9.70 20.30 -3.26
C LEU A 561 9.47 20.42 -4.77
N GLY A 562 8.95 19.35 -5.37
CA GLY A 562 8.98 19.17 -6.82
C GLY A 562 10.19 18.35 -7.23
N ASP A 563 10.33 17.15 -6.65
CA ASP A 563 11.42 16.23 -6.96
C ASP A 563 11.04 15.40 -8.20
N SER A 564 11.88 15.46 -9.23
CA SER A 564 11.68 14.66 -10.43
C SER A 564 12.04 13.19 -10.25
N ARG A 565 12.78 12.86 -9.18
CA ARG A 565 13.09 11.47 -8.84
C ARG A 565 11.84 10.82 -8.29
N VAL A 566 11.43 9.71 -8.88
CA VAL A 566 10.25 8.96 -8.48
C VAL A 566 10.59 7.48 -8.38
N PHE A 567 9.76 6.74 -7.66
CA PHE A 567 9.91 5.30 -7.49
C PHE A 567 8.71 4.57 -8.05
N ILE A 568 8.96 3.50 -8.77
CA ILE A 568 7.95 2.65 -9.39
C ILE A 568 8.26 1.19 -9.03
N ASP A 569 7.24 0.46 -8.58
CA ASP A 569 7.33 -0.98 -8.43
C ASP A 569 7.36 -1.63 -9.81
N LYS A 570 8.44 -2.32 -10.10
CA LYS A 570 8.55 -3.11 -11.32
C LYS A 570 8.87 -4.55 -11.01
N LYS A 571 8.22 -5.43 -11.74
CA LYS A 571 8.56 -6.84 -11.73
C LYS A 571 9.83 -7.06 -12.53
N ASP A 572 10.69 -7.99 -12.07
CA ASP A 572 11.87 -8.38 -12.84
C ASP A 572 11.46 -8.92 -14.22
N GLY A 573 12.39 -8.95 -15.18
CA GLY A 573 12.13 -9.41 -16.55
C GLY A 573 11.69 -10.87 -16.66
N GLN A 574 11.75 -11.63 -15.57
CA GLN A 574 11.30 -13.02 -15.47
C GLN A 574 9.94 -13.16 -14.76
N GLY A 575 9.42 -12.06 -14.27
CA GLY A 575 8.09 -12.03 -13.66
C GLY A 575 8.00 -12.63 -12.26
N THR A 576 9.10 -12.81 -11.57
CA THR A 576 9.15 -13.55 -10.30
C THR A 576 9.24 -12.67 -9.07
N ALA A 577 9.66 -11.41 -9.20
CA ALA A 577 9.81 -10.49 -8.07
C ALA A 577 9.53 -9.05 -8.48
N PHE A 578 8.96 -8.27 -7.56
CA PHE A 578 8.90 -6.82 -7.68
C PHE A 578 10.17 -6.20 -7.16
N THR A 579 10.66 -5.21 -7.89
CA THR A 579 11.75 -4.36 -7.45
C THR A 579 11.28 -2.91 -7.42
N LEU A 580 11.68 -2.19 -6.38
CA LEU A 580 11.52 -0.75 -6.33
C LEU A 580 12.59 -0.13 -7.23
N GLU A 581 12.16 0.49 -8.32
CA GLU A 581 13.06 1.13 -9.27
C GLU A 581 12.94 2.65 -9.18
N GLU A 582 14.07 3.32 -9.02
CA GLU A 582 14.15 4.76 -9.11
C GLU A 582 14.14 5.19 -10.58
N GLY A 583 13.31 6.17 -10.90
CA GLY A 583 13.23 6.79 -12.21
C GLY A 583 13.23 8.31 -12.13
N THR A 584 13.02 8.94 -13.28
CA THR A 584 12.80 10.38 -13.38
C THR A 584 11.48 10.63 -14.07
N SER A 585 10.62 11.44 -13.46
CA SER A 585 9.34 11.82 -14.04
C SER A 585 9.09 13.30 -13.80
N VAL A 586 8.75 14.02 -14.87
CA VAL A 586 8.48 15.46 -14.84
C VAL A 586 6.99 15.68 -15.02
N ALA A 587 6.42 16.55 -14.20
CA ALA A 587 5.03 16.99 -14.34
C ALA A 587 4.85 17.71 -15.67
N THR A 588 3.84 17.31 -16.45
CA THR A 588 3.54 17.86 -17.77
C THR A 588 2.40 18.87 -17.77
N LYS A 589 1.64 18.92 -16.68
CA LYS A 589 0.50 19.83 -16.46
C LYS A 589 0.52 20.34 -15.03
N ASP A 590 -0.17 21.44 -14.77
CA ASP A 590 -0.30 21.95 -13.40
C ASP A 590 -0.97 20.94 -12.45
N ALA A 591 -1.88 20.12 -12.96
CA ALA A 591 -2.52 19.07 -12.18
C ALA A 591 -1.57 17.92 -11.78
N ASP A 592 -0.45 17.77 -12.48
CA ASP A 592 0.55 16.72 -12.19
C ASP A 592 1.64 17.22 -11.22
N LYS A 593 1.74 18.54 -11.02
CA LYS A 593 2.76 19.13 -10.16
C LYS A 593 2.52 18.79 -8.70
N SER A 594 3.60 18.70 -7.95
CA SER A 594 3.52 18.66 -6.50
C SER A 594 3.08 20.01 -5.95
N VAL A 595 2.41 19.97 -4.80
CA VAL A 595 1.96 21.16 -4.07
C VAL A 595 2.43 21.07 -2.63
N PHE A 596 3.11 22.09 -2.15
CA PHE A 596 3.44 22.25 -0.74
C PHE A 596 2.64 23.41 -0.13
N ASN A 597 1.99 23.14 1.01
CA ASN A 597 1.31 24.14 1.81
C ASN A 597 1.80 24.05 3.25
N GLY A 598 2.33 25.15 3.77
CA GLY A 598 2.80 25.20 5.15
C GLY A 598 4.03 26.05 5.35
N THR A 599 4.79 25.77 6.38
CA THR A 599 6.03 26.50 6.71
C THR A 599 7.22 25.56 6.61
N VAL A 600 8.35 26.09 6.12
CA VAL A 600 9.62 25.37 6.10
C VAL A 600 10.61 26.10 7.01
N ASN A 601 11.09 25.41 8.04
CA ASN A 601 12.15 25.88 8.92
C ASN A 601 13.45 25.15 8.56
N LEU A 602 14.50 25.90 8.26
CA LEU A 602 15.80 25.37 7.85
C LEU A 602 16.89 25.79 8.85
N ASP A 603 17.66 24.82 9.30
CA ASP A 603 18.81 25.01 10.17
C ASP A 603 20.02 24.20 9.71
N ASN A 604 21.21 24.58 10.18
CA ASN A 604 22.44 23.81 10.01
C ASN A 604 22.77 23.41 8.58
N GLN A 605 22.91 24.41 7.69
CA GLN A 605 23.31 24.18 6.30
C GLN A 605 22.34 23.30 5.51
N SER A 606 21.07 23.35 5.85
CA SER A 606 20.02 22.73 5.06
C SER A 606 19.87 23.44 3.71
N VAL A 607 19.41 22.69 2.71
CA VAL A 607 19.13 23.20 1.37
C VAL A 607 17.65 22.95 1.05
N LEU A 608 16.95 24.03 0.67
CA LEU A 608 15.57 23.95 0.19
C LEU A 608 15.55 24.22 -1.31
N ASN A 609 15.05 23.26 -2.08
CA ASN A 609 14.81 23.42 -3.51
C ASN A 609 13.30 23.45 -3.75
N ILE A 610 12.80 24.56 -4.28
CA ILE A 610 11.39 24.75 -4.65
C ILE A 610 11.31 24.74 -6.18
N ASN A 611 10.82 23.64 -6.73
CA ASN A 611 10.78 23.41 -8.17
C ASN A 611 9.35 23.42 -8.74
N GLU A 612 8.35 23.31 -7.88
CA GLU A 612 6.94 23.31 -8.28
C GLU A 612 6.10 24.19 -7.35
N ILE A 613 4.82 23.92 -7.17
CA ILE A 613 3.89 24.82 -6.47
C ILE A 613 4.23 24.88 -4.99
N PHE A 614 4.46 26.06 -4.49
CA PHE A 614 4.78 26.35 -3.10
C PHE A 614 3.89 27.47 -2.55
N ASN A 615 3.24 27.21 -1.42
CA ASN A 615 2.44 28.19 -0.71
C ASN A 615 2.80 28.15 0.78
N GLY A 616 3.53 29.15 1.26
CA GLY A 616 3.85 29.20 2.68
C GLY A 616 5.03 30.09 3.04
N GLY A 617 5.49 29.96 4.28
CA GLY A 617 6.60 30.72 4.83
C GLY A 617 7.90 29.93 4.87
N ILE A 618 9.02 30.64 4.85
CA ILE A 618 10.35 30.10 5.02
C ILE A 618 11.02 30.80 6.20
N GLN A 619 11.46 30.03 7.19
CA GLN A 619 12.27 30.51 8.31
C GLN A 619 13.61 29.79 8.23
N ALA A 620 14.63 30.45 7.73
CA ALA A 620 15.92 29.84 7.45
C ALA A 620 17.05 30.46 8.28
N ASN A 621 17.92 29.58 8.78
CA ASN A 621 19.17 29.96 9.45
C ASN A 621 20.33 29.15 8.86
N ASN A 622 21.41 29.83 8.47
CA ASN A 622 22.62 29.22 7.93
C ASN A 622 22.33 28.13 6.88
N SER A 623 21.48 28.47 5.92
CA SER A 623 20.98 27.52 4.93
C SER A 623 21.01 28.13 3.52
N THR A 624 20.49 27.41 2.54
CA THR A 624 20.38 27.84 1.17
C THR A 624 18.98 27.56 0.64
N VAL A 625 18.37 28.52 -0.06
CA VAL A 625 17.08 28.36 -0.70
C VAL A 625 17.23 28.60 -2.20
N ASN A 626 16.88 27.57 -3.00
CA ASN A 626 16.90 27.63 -4.46
C ASN A 626 15.47 27.51 -4.98
N ILE A 627 15.03 28.43 -5.80
CA ILE A 627 13.68 28.40 -6.38
C ILE A 627 13.79 28.36 -7.89
N SER A 628 13.20 27.34 -8.49
CA SER A 628 13.03 27.19 -9.94
C SER A 628 11.55 27.17 -10.35
N SER A 629 10.65 27.19 -9.38
CA SER A 629 9.21 27.16 -9.58
C SER A 629 8.68 28.41 -10.28
N ASP A 630 7.75 28.24 -11.20
CA ASP A 630 6.99 29.32 -11.80
C ASP A 630 5.76 29.74 -10.97
N SER A 631 5.52 29.09 -9.84
CA SER A 631 4.36 29.31 -8.97
C SER A 631 4.74 29.13 -7.49
N ALA A 632 5.49 30.07 -6.95
CA ALA A 632 5.87 30.09 -5.54
C ALA A 632 5.36 31.36 -4.86
N VAL A 633 4.62 31.19 -3.78
CA VAL A 633 4.13 32.27 -2.92
C VAL A 633 4.80 32.12 -1.55
N LEU A 634 5.55 33.13 -1.16
CA LEU A 634 6.20 33.22 0.15
C LEU A 634 5.41 34.16 1.04
N GLU A 635 5.01 33.65 2.22
CA GLU A 635 4.30 34.44 3.22
C GLU A 635 5.12 34.57 4.50
N ASN A 636 5.38 35.79 4.95
CA ASN A 636 6.06 36.03 6.23
C ASN A 636 7.36 35.22 6.41
N SER A 637 8.31 35.45 5.51
CA SER A 637 9.56 34.70 5.46
C SER A 637 10.74 35.51 6.03
N THR A 638 11.60 34.82 6.78
CA THR A 638 12.83 35.37 7.34
C THR A 638 13.99 34.42 7.02
N LEU A 639 14.99 34.96 6.29
CA LEU A 639 16.17 34.22 5.88
C LEU A 639 17.39 34.85 6.55
N THR A 640 17.98 34.19 7.51
CA THR A 640 19.14 34.63 8.29
C THR A 640 20.38 33.87 7.86
N SER A 641 21.43 34.56 7.51
CA SER A 641 22.68 33.94 7.00
C SER A 641 22.40 32.87 5.91
N THR A 642 21.47 33.21 5.02
CA THR A 642 20.92 32.31 4.01
C THR A 642 20.91 32.98 2.65
N ALA A 643 21.48 32.34 1.63
CA ALA A 643 21.36 32.79 0.25
C ALA A 643 20.01 32.35 -0.33
N LEU A 644 19.34 33.25 -1.02
CA LEU A 644 18.15 32.95 -1.82
C LEU A 644 18.53 33.08 -3.30
N ASN A 645 18.39 31.97 -4.02
CA ASN A 645 18.73 31.92 -5.44
C ASN A 645 17.46 31.60 -6.24
N LEU A 646 17.06 32.55 -7.09
CA LEU A 646 15.99 32.33 -8.06
C LEU A 646 16.65 31.99 -9.40
N ASN A 647 16.32 30.83 -9.91
CA ASN A 647 16.89 30.30 -11.14
C ASN A 647 15.98 30.61 -12.34
N LYS A 648 16.50 30.40 -13.54
CA LYS A 648 15.80 30.72 -14.79
C LYS A 648 14.36 30.21 -14.80
N GLY A 649 13.42 31.11 -15.07
CA GLY A 649 12.00 30.81 -15.16
C GLY A 649 11.26 30.84 -13.83
N ALA A 650 11.94 31.04 -12.72
CA ALA A 650 11.27 31.15 -11.41
C ALA A 650 10.38 32.40 -11.38
N ASN A 651 9.21 32.25 -10.80
CA ASN A 651 8.28 33.34 -10.55
C ASN A 651 7.81 33.27 -9.10
N VAL A 652 8.26 34.21 -8.29
CA VAL A 652 8.09 34.22 -6.84
C VAL A 652 7.37 35.47 -6.41
N LEU A 653 6.26 35.30 -5.71
CA LEU A 653 5.57 36.39 -5.02
C LEU A 653 5.86 36.29 -3.53
N ALA A 654 6.53 37.27 -2.97
CA ALA A 654 6.71 37.41 -1.53
C ALA A 654 5.66 38.41 -1.01
N SER A 655 4.73 37.91 -0.23
CA SER A 655 3.67 38.73 0.35
C SER A 655 3.95 39.07 1.82
N GLN A 656 3.53 40.23 2.25
CA GLN A 656 3.71 40.73 3.60
C GLN A 656 5.21 40.84 3.99
N SER A 657 5.60 40.32 5.15
CA SER A 657 6.96 40.39 5.65
C SER A 657 7.90 39.45 4.89
N PHE A 658 8.94 40.02 4.32
CA PHE A 658 10.07 39.28 3.76
C PHE A 658 11.36 39.94 4.25
N VAL A 659 12.14 39.20 5.02
CA VAL A 659 13.40 39.69 5.59
C VAL A 659 14.54 38.77 5.18
N SER A 660 15.60 39.32 4.59
CA SER A 660 16.78 38.52 4.22
C SER A 660 18.04 39.33 4.51
N ASP A 661 18.95 38.80 5.28
CA ASP A 661 20.27 39.39 5.55
C ASP A 661 21.38 38.83 4.63
N GLY A 662 21.08 37.77 3.90
CA GLY A 662 21.97 37.19 2.91
C GLY A 662 21.71 37.70 1.49
N PRO A 663 22.47 37.24 0.49
CA PRO A 663 22.27 37.66 -0.89
C PRO A 663 20.97 37.08 -1.46
N VAL A 664 20.25 37.90 -2.21
CA VAL A 664 19.11 37.51 -3.04
C VAL A 664 19.56 37.59 -4.49
N ASN A 665 19.75 36.43 -5.11
CA ASN A 665 20.25 36.32 -6.48
C ASN A 665 19.09 35.96 -7.41
N ILE A 666 18.83 36.84 -8.38
CA ILE A 666 17.74 36.70 -9.35
C ILE A 666 18.36 36.52 -10.73
N SER A 667 18.32 35.30 -11.27
CA SER A 667 18.93 34.95 -12.56
C SER A 667 17.83 34.60 -13.56
N ASP A 668 17.54 35.49 -14.50
CA ASP A 668 16.46 35.30 -15.49
C ASP A 668 15.15 34.84 -14.85
N ALA A 669 14.80 35.41 -13.71
CA ALA A 669 13.68 35.05 -12.86
C ALA A 669 12.96 36.32 -12.38
N THR A 670 11.79 36.16 -11.81
CA THR A 670 10.98 37.26 -11.28
C THR A 670 10.74 37.07 -9.78
N LEU A 671 11.09 38.10 -9.01
CA LEU A 671 10.69 38.27 -7.62
C LEU A 671 9.81 39.51 -7.49
N SER A 672 8.60 39.31 -6.99
CA SER A 672 7.66 40.38 -6.69
C SER A 672 7.50 40.51 -5.18
N LEU A 673 7.81 41.67 -4.66
CA LEU A 673 7.65 42.01 -3.25
C LEU A 673 6.39 42.84 -3.11
N ASN A 674 5.38 42.31 -2.48
CA ASN A 674 4.05 42.91 -2.47
C ASN A 674 3.50 43.08 -1.05
N SER A 675 3.35 44.31 -0.61
CA SER A 675 2.65 44.71 0.59
C SER A 675 1.30 45.30 0.20
N ARG A 676 0.20 44.77 0.74
CA ARG A 676 -1.17 45.19 0.39
C ARG A 676 -1.84 45.87 1.58
N PRO A 677 -2.72 46.88 1.32
CA PRO A 677 -3.61 47.40 2.32
C PRO A 677 -4.55 46.29 2.85
N ASP A 678 -4.94 46.38 4.11
CA ASP A 678 -5.99 45.54 4.67
C ASP A 678 -7.36 45.99 4.10
N GLU A 679 -7.91 45.21 3.19
CA GLU A 679 -9.19 45.52 2.53
C GLU A 679 -10.39 45.37 3.48
N VAL A 680 -10.29 44.59 4.52
CA VAL A 680 -11.39 44.31 5.46
C VAL A 680 -11.56 45.45 6.48
N SER A 681 -10.47 45.88 7.07
CA SER A 681 -10.48 46.94 8.08
C SER A 681 -10.32 48.34 7.48
N HIS A 682 -10.06 48.45 6.19
CA HIS A 682 -9.71 49.66 5.48
C HIS A 682 -8.50 50.40 6.08
N THR A 683 -7.65 49.67 6.81
CA THR A 683 -6.40 50.18 7.33
C THR A 683 -5.27 49.82 6.40
N LEU A 684 -4.37 50.72 6.19
CA LEU A 684 -3.13 50.45 5.47
C LEU A 684 -2.23 49.59 6.37
N LEU A 685 -1.71 48.52 5.81
CA LEU A 685 -0.65 47.78 6.46
C LEU A 685 0.59 48.65 6.61
N PRO A 686 1.44 48.40 7.61
CA PRO A 686 2.69 49.13 7.72
C PRO A 686 3.47 49.06 6.41
N VAL A 687 4.12 50.12 6.05
CA VAL A 687 5.04 50.15 4.90
C VAL A 687 6.20 49.22 5.23
N TYR A 688 6.41 48.21 4.40
CA TYR A 688 7.56 47.33 4.55
C TYR A 688 8.77 47.91 3.84
N ASP A 689 9.89 47.97 4.56
CA ASP A 689 11.20 48.22 3.98
C ASP A 689 11.88 46.90 3.64
N TYR A 690 11.92 46.57 2.37
CA TYR A 690 12.63 45.40 1.87
C TYR A 690 14.11 45.73 1.71
N ALA A 691 14.82 45.67 2.83
CA ALA A 691 16.25 45.91 2.88
C ALA A 691 17.02 44.63 2.56
N GLY A 692 18.04 44.70 1.74
CA GLY A 692 18.81 43.50 1.42
C GLY A 692 19.96 43.73 0.47
N SER A 693 20.49 42.64 -0.05
CA SER A 693 21.49 42.60 -1.11
C SER A 693 20.88 41.93 -2.33
N TRP A 694 20.52 42.72 -3.33
CA TRP A 694 19.74 42.30 -4.47
C TRP A 694 20.64 42.22 -5.72
N ASN A 695 20.81 41.02 -6.26
CA ASN A 695 21.67 40.77 -7.40
C ASN A 695 20.85 40.23 -8.57
N LEU A 696 20.68 41.03 -9.60
CA LEU A 696 19.95 40.65 -10.81
C LEU A 696 20.96 40.34 -11.92
N LYS A 697 20.75 39.20 -12.59
CA LYS A 697 21.56 38.77 -13.72
C LYS A 697 20.68 38.18 -14.81
N GLY A 698 20.97 38.53 -16.04
CA GLY A 698 20.22 38.09 -17.21
C GLY A 698 19.19 39.09 -17.68
N ASP A 699 18.83 39.02 -18.96
CA ASP A 699 17.94 40.00 -19.61
C ASP A 699 16.50 39.89 -19.07
N ASP A 700 16.11 38.74 -18.56
CA ASP A 700 14.78 38.47 -18.03
C ASP A 700 14.71 38.56 -16.50
N ALA A 701 15.75 38.99 -15.83
CA ALA A 701 15.72 39.20 -14.38
C ALA A 701 14.81 40.38 -14.03
N ARG A 702 13.91 40.19 -13.09
CA ARG A 702 12.89 41.16 -12.65
C ARG A 702 12.79 41.17 -11.13
N LEU A 703 12.89 42.38 -10.56
CA LEU A 703 12.54 42.65 -9.17
C LEU A 703 11.43 43.70 -9.16
N ASN A 704 10.23 43.29 -8.80
CA ASN A 704 9.06 44.15 -8.76
C ASN A 704 8.70 44.45 -7.30
N VAL A 705 8.59 45.75 -6.99
CA VAL A 705 8.21 46.19 -5.63
C VAL A 705 6.84 46.85 -5.71
N GLY A 706 5.91 46.31 -4.95
CA GLY A 706 4.52 46.75 -4.95
C GLY A 706 4.32 48.10 -4.27
N PRO A 707 3.09 48.65 -4.33
CA PRO A 707 2.74 49.89 -3.61
C PRO A 707 2.86 49.64 -2.09
N TYR A 708 3.05 50.74 -1.34
CA TYR A 708 3.21 50.69 0.12
C TYR A 708 4.44 49.92 0.60
N SER A 709 5.46 49.85 -0.25
CA SER A 709 6.71 49.15 0.03
C SER A 709 7.91 50.04 -0.30
N MET A 710 8.99 49.86 0.45
CA MET A 710 10.28 50.47 0.21
C MET A 710 11.31 49.39 -0.15
N LEU A 711 12.24 49.73 -1.04
CA LEU A 711 13.37 48.86 -1.35
C LEU A 711 14.66 49.58 -0.92
N SER A 712 15.50 48.92 -0.15
CA SER A 712 16.76 49.47 0.29
C SER A 712 17.90 48.47 0.29
N GLY A 713 19.10 48.92 0.47
CA GLY A 713 20.31 48.13 0.47
C GLY A 713 21.07 48.15 -0.85
N ASN A 714 21.92 47.15 -1.08
CA ASN A 714 22.75 47.07 -2.28
C ASN A 714 21.98 46.42 -3.42
N ILE A 715 21.94 47.09 -4.56
CA ILE A 715 21.27 46.56 -5.76
C ILE A 715 22.28 46.54 -6.90
N ASN A 716 22.56 45.33 -7.38
CA ASN A 716 23.45 45.08 -8.50
C ASN A 716 22.64 44.51 -9.65
N VAL A 717 22.63 45.20 -10.78
CA VAL A 717 21.93 44.76 -11.97
C VAL A 717 22.93 44.54 -13.09
N GLN A 718 22.94 43.32 -13.62
CA GLN A 718 23.73 42.98 -14.81
C GLN A 718 22.79 42.67 -15.98
N ASP A 719 23.32 42.83 -17.18
CA ASP A 719 22.56 42.62 -18.42
C ASP A 719 21.37 43.60 -18.50
N LYS A 720 20.24 43.15 -19.02
CA LYS A 720 19.01 43.96 -19.11
C LYS A 720 18.04 43.71 -17.97
N GLY A 721 18.52 43.30 -16.83
CA GLY A 721 17.68 43.11 -15.64
C GLY A 721 16.95 44.42 -15.28
N THR A 722 15.80 44.30 -14.66
CA THR A 722 14.90 45.43 -14.39
C THR A 722 14.41 45.39 -12.95
N VAL A 723 14.47 46.56 -12.31
CA VAL A 723 13.80 46.80 -11.01
C VAL A 723 12.67 47.78 -11.26
N THR A 724 11.45 47.42 -10.86
CA THR A 724 10.25 48.24 -11.00
C THR A 724 9.62 48.52 -9.66
N LEU A 725 9.12 49.70 -9.47
CA LEU A 725 8.56 50.20 -8.22
C LEU A 725 7.11 50.64 -8.43
N GLY A 726 6.24 50.37 -7.48
CA GLY A 726 4.95 51.02 -7.37
C GLY A 726 3.75 50.26 -7.91
N GLY A 727 3.80 48.94 -8.13
CA GLY A 727 2.65 48.18 -8.62
C GLY A 727 2.51 46.82 -8.00
N GLU A 728 1.46 46.13 -8.35
CA GLU A 728 1.21 44.73 -7.97
C GLU A 728 1.71 43.85 -9.09
N GLY A 729 2.81 43.11 -8.87
CA GLY A 729 3.29 42.07 -9.80
C GLY A 729 3.65 42.60 -11.20
N GLU A 730 2.68 43.12 -11.94
CA GLU A 730 2.88 43.82 -13.21
C GLU A 730 2.71 45.30 -12.99
N LEU A 731 3.80 46.05 -13.11
CA LEU A 731 3.79 47.50 -12.94
C LEU A 731 3.74 48.22 -14.27
N SER A 732 2.86 49.20 -14.37
CA SER A 732 2.93 50.11 -15.52
C SER A 732 4.17 51.01 -15.40
N PRO A 733 4.75 51.45 -16.52
CA PRO A 733 5.86 52.38 -16.52
C PRO A 733 5.56 53.68 -15.75
N ASP A 734 4.33 54.15 -15.77
CA ASP A 734 3.90 55.36 -15.08
C ASP A 734 3.98 55.23 -13.56
N LEU A 735 3.58 54.08 -13.02
CA LEU A 735 3.68 53.78 -11.59
C LEU A 735 5.13 53.61 -11.15
N THR A 736 5.98 53.07 -11.99
CA THR A 736 7.42 52.96 -11.74
C THR A 736 8.05 54.30 -11.50
N LEU A 737 7.74 55.29 -12.32
CA LEU A 737 8.28 56.63 -12.16
C LEU A 737 7.83 57.31 -10.87
N GLN A 738 6.58 57.13 -10.47
CA GLN A 738 6.04 57.71 -9.25
C GLN A 738 6.70 57.15 -7.98
N ASN A 739 7.15 55.95 -8.00
CA ASN A 739 7.70 55.25 -6.84
C ASN A 739 9.21 55.26 -6.77
N GLN A 740 9.90 55.88 -7.70
CA GLN A 740 11.35 56.04 -7.65
C GLN A 740 11.83 56.77 -6.38
N MET A 741 11.01 57.65 -5.82
CA MET A 741 11.32 58.38 -4.59
C MET A 741 11.30 57.49 -3.33
N LEU A 742 10.73 56.29 -3.39
CA LEU A 742 10.76 55.32 -2.30
C LEU A 742 12.05 54.50 -2.27
N TYR A 743 12.89 54.70 -3.25
CA TYR A 743 14.14 54.02 -3.40
C TYR A 743 15.23 54.70 -2.56
N SER A 744 15.91 53.95 -1.69
CA SER A 744 16.96 54.44 -0.81
C SER A 744 18.28 53.72 -0.94
#